data_cf03cca98846dd5866dd06033d6442a5
#
_entry.id   cf03cca98846dd5866dd06033d6442a5
#
_cell.length_a   1.000
_cell.length_b   1.000
_cell.length_c   1.000
_cell.angle_alpha   90.00
_cell.angle_beta   90.00
_cell.angle_gamma   90.00
#
_symmetry.space_group_name_H-M   'P 1'
#
loop_
_entity.id
_entity.type
_entity.pdbx_description
1 polymer ?
#
loop_
_entity_poly.entity_id
_entity_poly.type
_entity_poly.pdbx_seq_one_letter_code
_entity_poly.pdbx_strand_id
1 'polypeptide(L)'
;LVYQCVEKGGTLDAIYCGVDPQANAGDESRVLRTATSLADHVTSTQRAVVLADATDSEELRSIHPELRFDGRSCATQGWPVRSAIAVPIKGEIPLGVLQLFGFDEDPPFDALDLKRAALICQMLARELNDARQKERGPFDQVVEEGYVSEQGLVDAAAHAQQQGASLAKVLMEGFGVSAARIGQSLERYYRVPYMAYDPKLTLPSSLLTNISRSYLRKNLWLPVGGDRSTAVILIDDPFDHQRVREIHSVLSVQHCTLRVGLPEDILLFLREDSTTDAPTGFDDLFSVLASQSRAVLPESEDEDDYGAEASGMIQLINRIIAEADRLGASDIHIEPSREGEPGTVRIRVDGLCRRLLEIPQEHCSAAIARVKVISRLNIAERRLPQDGKCKLKLAGRTVEMRVATLPTVYGESAVMRLLTPGTPMQLENLSLSLANQRAIMTIATQPHGLFLVVGPTGSGKTTTLHAVLSKLNVPERKIWTAEDPVEITQDGLQQVQVQSKINFTFAMAMRAFLRADPDVILIGEMRDRETANIGIEASLTGHLVLSTLHTNSAAETITRLLDLGLDPINFSDALLGVLAQRLMRTLCAKCKQPYEADEAEKQRLRHFYGEDAFVEHGLETREWELCRAVGCTECGGTGYKGRLAIHEMLVCGSRLRN
;
A
#
# COMPACT_ATOMS: atom_id res chain seq x y z
N LEU A 1 -25.62 43.36 10.97
CA LEU A 1 -26.39 42.19 11.43
C LEU A 1 -26.84 41.39 10.23
N VAL A 2 -26.61 40.07 10.20
CA VAL A 2 -27.09 39.18 9.17
C VAL A 2 -28.15 38.28 9.80
N TYR A 3 -29.31 38.21 9.21
CA TYR A 3 -30.38 37.30 9.62
C TYR A 3 -30.47 36.13 8.61
N GLN A 4 -30.49 34.91 9.11
CA GLN A 4 -30.67 33.71 8.30
C GLN A 4 -32.12 33.23 8.44
N CYS A 5 -32.79 32.89 7.32
CA CYS A 5 -34.09 32.26 7.34
C CYS A 5 -33.97 30.77 7.69
N VAL A 6 -34.61 30.32 8.77
CA VAL A 6 -34.73 28.90 9.12
C VAL A 6 -36.17 28.42 8.81
N GLU A 7 -36.29 27.31 8.12
CA GLU A 7 -37.57 26.76 7.59
C GLU A 7 -38.53 26.19 8.63
N LYS A 8 -38.23 26.25 9.93
CA LYS A 8 -39.13 25.78 11.01
C LYS A 8 -39.91 26.93 11.63
N GLY A 9 -41.10 27.18 11.09
CA GLY A 9 -42.13 28.00 11.76
C GLY A 9 -42.08 29.52 11.54
N GLY A 10 -41.42 30.00 10.49
CA GLY A 10 -41.51 31.42 10.08
C GLY A 10 -40.80 32.41 11.04
N THR A 11 -39.84 31.98 11.81
CA THR A 11 -39.00 32.83 12.67
C THR A 11 -37.61 33.01 12.06
N LEU A 12 -37.13 34.26 12.01
CA LEU A 12 -35.80 34.64 11.61
C LEU A 12 -34.85 34.54 12.83
N ASP A 13 -33.81 33.71 12.72
CA ASP A 13 -32.72 33.69 13.70
C ASP A 13 -31.62 34.70 13.31
N ALA A 14 -31.20 35.54 14.23
CA ALA A 14 -30.17 36.53 14.01
C ALA A 14 -28.78 35.92 14.28
N ILE A 15 -27.90 35.96 13.28
CA ILE A 15 -26.47 35.69 13.47
C ILE A 15 -25.75 37.01 13.60
N TYR A 16 -25.13 37.25 14.74
CA TYR A 16 -24.40 38.50 15.05
C TYR A 16 -22.98 38.42 14.43
N CYS A 17 -22.67 39.29 13.48
CA CYS A 17 -21.30 39.61 13.07
C CYS A 17 -20.98 41.06 13.46
N GLY A 18 -20.53 41.28 14.67
CA GLY A 18 -19.99 42.56 15.10
C GLY A 18 -18.53 42.69 14.69
N VAL A 19 -18.12 43.86 14.19
CA VAL A 19 -16.70 44.23 13.98
C VAL A 19 -16.15 44.76 15.30
N ASP A 20 -16.02 43.89 16.30
CA ASP A 20 -15.25 44.17 17.50
C ASP A 20 -14.30 42.99 17.76
N PRO A 21 -12.98 43.21 17.68
CA PRO A 21 -11.99 42.12 17.87
C PRO A 21 -11.92 41.58 19.31
N GLN A 22 -12.68 42.13 20.27
CA GLN A 22 -12.65 41.72 21.68
C GLN A 22 -13.95 41.10 22.21
N ALA A 23 -14.99 40.94 21.39
CA ALA A 23 -16.22 40.28 21.81
C ALA A 23 -16.09 38.76 21.69
N ASN A 24 -16.09 38.07 22.84
CA ASN A 24 -16.09 36.61 22.93
C ASN A 24 -17.32 36.01 22.22
N ALA A 25 -17.07 35.07 21.30
CA ALA A 25 -18.07 34.20 20.71
C ALA A 25 -18.63 33.25 21.79
N GLY A 26 -19.74 33.60 22.38
CA GLY A 26 -20.33 32.79 23.46
C GLY A 26 -21.65 33.29 24.04
N ASP A 27 -22.41 34.15 23.35
CA ASP A 27 -23.71 34.57 23.88
C ASP A 27 -24.86 34.21 22.90
N GLU A 28 -25.86 33.57 23.48
CA GLU A 28 -26.96 32.83 22.87
C GLU A 28 -27.78 33.63 21.87
N SER A 29 -28.23 32.98 20.80
CA SER A 29 -29.27 33.39 19.88
C SER A 29 -30.53 33.87 20.61
N ARG A 30 -30.72 35.18 20.75
CA ARG A 30 -31.98 35.78 21.19
C ARG A 30 -32.92 35.87 19.99
N VAL A 31 -33.90 35.01 19.98
CA VAL A 31 -35.06 35.10 19.08
C VAL A 31 -35.87 36.36 19.41
N LEU A 32 -35.78 37.35 18.54
CA LEU A 32 -36.62 38.56 18.63
C LEU A 32 -37.94 38.30 17.91
N ARG A 33 -38.96 37.92 18.68
CA ARG A 33 -40.36 37.87 18.19
C ARG A 33 -40.99 39.27 18.31
N THR A 34 -40.99 40.03 17.21
CA THR A 34 -41.91 41.18 17.07
C THR A 34 -42.44 41.16 15.63
N ALA A 35 -43.76 41.08 15.51
CA ALA A 35 -44.47 41.23 14.26
C ALA A 35 -44.07 42.54 13.56
N THR A 36 -43.74 42.49 12.25
CA THR A 36 -43.37 43.58 11.38
C THR A 36 -42.05 44.33 11.66
N SER A 37 -40.96 43.57 11.78
CA SER A 37 -39.60 44.14 11.75
C SER A 37 -39.21 44.49 10.32
N LEU A 38 -38.24 45.41 10.13
CA LEU A 38 -37.67 45.79 8.84
C LEU A 38 -37.14 44.55 8.11
N ALA A 39 -36.55 43.57 8.83
CA ALA A 39 -36.08 42.32 8.28
C ALA A 39 -37.21 41.42 7.76
N ASP A 40 -38.35 41.32 8.50
CA ASP A 40 -39.50 40.55 8.08
C ASP A 40 -40.15 41.13 6.82
N HIS A 41 -40.23 42.46 6.74
CA HIS A 41 -40.73 43.14 5.58
C HIS A 41 -39.84 42.89 4.34
N VAL A 42 -38.53 42.99 4.47
CA VAL A 42 -37.58 42.76 3.37
C VAL A 42 -37.57 41.30 2.99
N THR A 43 -37.70 40.36 3.93
CA THR A 43 -37.81 38.93 3.65
C THR A 43 -39.07 38.59 2.83
N SER A 44 -40.22 39.13 3.27
CA SER A 44 -41.51 38.86 2.61
C SER A 44 -41.62 39.52 1.22
N THR A 45 -41.14 40.74 1.09
CA THR A 45 -41.23 41.52 -0.15
C THR A 45 -40.08 41.28 -1.14
N GLN A 46 -38.97 40.75 -0.65
CA GLN A 46 -37.71 40.57 -1.42
C GLN A 46 -37.23 41.90 -2.06
N ARG A 47 -37.55 43.04 -1.42
CA ARG A 47 -37.15 44.37 -1.87
C ARG A 47 -36.25 45.00 -0.81
N ALA A 48 -35.21 45.66 -1.26
CA ALA A 48 -34.32 46.41 -0.37
C ALA A 48 -35.02 47.68 0.09
N VAL A 49 -34.74 48.08 1.35
CA VAL A 49 -35.27 49.26 1.98
C VAL A 49 -34.10 50.14 2.47
N VAL A 50 -34.21 51.45 2.26
CA VAL A 50 -33.28 52.46 2.80
C VAL A 50 -34.12 53.42 3.62
N LEU A 51 -33.71 53.66 4.84
CA LEU A 51 -34.28 54.65 5.79
C LEU A 51 -33.25 55.74 6.03
N ALA A 52 -33.58 56.95 5.66
CA ALA A 52 -32.75 58.11 5.92
C ALA A 52 -32.85 58.54 7.39
N ASP A 53 -34.03 58.37 8.00
CA ASP A 53 -34.28 58.51 9.43
C ASP A 53 -35.17 57.36 9.93
N ALA A 54 -34.54 56.37 10.57
CA ALA A 54 -35.22 55.19 11.11
C ALA A 54 -36.15 55.54 12.31
N THR A 55 -36.09 56.75 12.84
CA THR A 55 -36.96 57.24 13.91
C THR A 55 -38.18 57.98 13.38
N ASP A 56 -38.17 58.33 12.10
CA ASP A 56 -39.31 59.03 11.46
C ASP A 56 -40.47 58.08 11.14
N SER A 57 -41.55 58.23 11.85
CA SER A 57 -42.75 57.38 11.70
C SER A 57 -43.51 57.65 10.38
N GLU A 58 -43.30 58.79 9.69
CA GLU A 58 -43.91 59.07 8.38
C GLU A 58 -43.09 58.34 7.28
N GLU A 59 -41.77 58.35 7.35
CA GLU A 59 -40.90 57.57 6.45
C GLU A 59 -41.19 56.06 6.52
N LEU A 60 -41.29 55.51 7.74
CA LEU A 60 -41.64 54.09 7.95
C LEU A 60 -43.04 53.75 7.38
N ARG A 61 -44.05 54.56 7.61
CA ARG A 61 -45.41 54.35 7.10
C ARG A 61 -45.49 54.52 5.58
N SER A 62 -44.63 55.29 4.95
CA SER A 62 -44.56 55.38 3.49
C SER A 62 -44.11 54.08 2.83
N ILE A 63 -43.35 53.25 3.54
CA ILE A 63 -42.89 51.96 3.09
C ILE A 63 -43.96 50.87 3.32
N HIS A 64 -44.45 50.80 4.58
CA HIS A 64 -45.55 49.89 4.94
C HIS A 64 -46.28 50.42 6.20
N PRO A 65 -47.67 50.40 6.21
CA PRO A 65 -48.45 50.95 7.31
C PRO A 65 -48.15 50.37 8.69
N GLU A 66 -47.74 49.12 8.76
CA GLU A 66 -47.47 48.38 9.97
C GLU A 66 -45.97 48.27 10.31
N LEU A 67 -45.10 48.88 9.48
CA LEU A 67 -43.66 48.81 9.71
C LEU A 67 -43.30 49.69 10.94
N ARG A 68 -42.60 49.06 11.85
CA ARG A 68 -42.07 49.72 13.04
C ARG A 68 -40.57 49.37 13.17
N PHE A 69 -39.80 50.38 13.48
CA PHE A 69 -38.37 50.19 13.77
C PHE A 69 -38.14 50.44 15.26
N ASP A 70 -37.71 49.41 15.99
CA ASP A 70 -37.32 49.53 17.38
C ASP A 70 -35.81 49.66 17.50
N GLY A 71 -35.32 50.90 17.51
CA GLY A 71 -33.90 51.20 17.65
C GLY A 71 -33.27 50.73 18.97
N ARG A 72 -34.10 50.38 19.99
CA ARG A 72 -33.60 49.88 21.27
C ARG A 72 -33.15 48.42 21.21
N SER A 73 -33.75 47.63 20.35
CA SER A 73 -33.35 46.24 20.18
C SER A 73 -32.03 46.05 19.38
N CYS A 74 -31.62 47.09 18.65
CA CYS A 74 -30.35 47.11 17.92
C CYS A 74 -29.20 47.74 18.72
N ALA A 75 -29.49 48.41 19.84
CA ALA A 75 -28.53 49.14 20.66
C ALA A 75 -28.04 48.25 21.82
N THR A 76 -27.30 47.22 21.59
CA THR A 76 -26.59 46.50 22.67
C THR A 76 -25.50 47.35 23.34
N GLN A 77 -25.21 48.55 22.81
CA GLN A 77 -24.22 49.48 23.36
C GLN A 77 -24.77 50.90 23.62
N GLY A 78 -26.08 51.12 23.58
CA GLY A 78 -26.69 52.39 23.93
C GLY A 78 -26.55 53.53 22.92
N TRP A 79 -26.19 53.27 21.69
CA TRP A 79 -26.04 54.28 20.63
C TRP A 79 -27.35 54.38 19.84
N PRO A 80 -27.92 55.59 19.66
CA PRO A 80 -29.15 55.76 18.89
C PRO A 80 -28.92 55.54 17.41
N VAL A 81 -29.69 54.62 16.82
CA VAL A 81 -29.69 54.35 15.37
C VAL A 81 -30.50 55.43 14.68
N ARG A 82 -29.89 56.10 13.68
CA ARG A 82 -30.56 57.17 12.89
C ARG A 82 -30.97 56.71 11.53
N SER A 83 -30.11 56.00 10.82
CA SER A 83 -30.38 55.52 9.46
C SER A 83 -30.22 54.03 9.35
N ALA A 84 -30.89 53.37 8.36
CA ALA A 84 -30.81 51.94 8.15
C ALA A 84 -30.91 51.56 6.69
N ILE A 85 -30.15 50.54 6.28
CA ILE A 85 -30.32 49.80 5.04
C ILE A 85 -30.65 48.36 5.37
N ALA A 86 -31.65 47.79 4.69
CA ALA A 86 -31.96 46.39 4.71
C ALA A 86 -32.03 45.82 3.29
N VAL A 87 -31.20 44.80 3.01
CA VAL A 87 -31.09 44.21 1.65
C VAL A 87 -31.30 42.71 1.76
N PRO A 88 -32.18 42.11 0.93
CA PRO A 88 -32.39 40.67 0.94
C PRO A 88 -31.19 39.92 0.33
N ILE A 89 -30.77 38.85 1.00
CA ILE A 89 -29.80 37.87 0.45
C ILE A 89 -30.58 36.85 -0.33
N LYS A 90 -30.56 36.99 -1.68
CA LYS A 90 -31.40 36.21 -2.59
C LYS A 90 -30.72 34.92 -3.00
N GLY A 91 -31.38 33.76 -2.76
CA GLY A 91 -31.09 32.45 -3.32
C GLY A 91 -32.30 31.88 -4.05
N GLU A 92 -32.32 30.60 -4.34
CA GLU A 92 -33.55 29.91 -4.84
C GLU A 92 -34.70 30.01 -3.82
N ILE A 93 -34.31 30.03 -2.54
CA ILE A 93 -35.15 30.35 -1.39
C ILE A 93 -34.51 31.57 -0.71
N PRO A 94 -35.30 32.49 -0.09
CA PRO A 94 -34.74 33.58 0.68
C PRO A 94 -33.72 33.12 1.71
N LEU A 95 -32.45 33.54 1.58
CA LEU A 95 -31.37 33.07 2.44
C LEU A 95 -31.24 33.93 3.72
N GLY A 96 -31.69 35.18 3.69
CA GLY A 96 -31.61 36.07 4.81
C GLY A 96 -31.71 37.55 4.42
N VAL A 97 -31.42 38.43 5.38
CA VAL A 97 -31.42 39.89 5.18
C VAL A 97 -30.15 40.45 5.80
N LEU A 98 -29.43 41.30 5.06
CA LEU A 98 -28.34 42.12 5.57
C LEU A 98 -28.93 43.45 6.05
N GLN A 99 -28.74 43.82 7.32
CA GLN A 99 -29.09 45.13 7.88
C GLN A 99 -27.82 45.91 8.26
N LEU A 100 -27.76 47.15 7.84
CA LEU A 100 -26.72 48.11 8.19
C LEU A 100 -27.38 49.27 8.91
N PHE A 101 -26.75 49.76 9.97
CA PHE A 101 -27.26 50.88 10.78
C PHE A 101 -26.23 51.99 10.81
N GLY A 102 -26.69 53.23 10.60
CA GLY A 102 -25.93 54.45 10.78
C GLY A 102 -26.35 55.12 12.09
N PHE A 103 -25.40 55.75 12.79
CA PHE A 103 -25.59 56.40 14.06
C PHE A 103 -25.66 57.93 13.92
N ASP A 104 -25.96 58.67 14.98
CA ASP A 104 -26.22 60.12 14.94
C ASP A 104 -25.09 60.95 14.32
N GLU A 105 -23.84 60.50 14.41
CA GLU A 105 -22.68 61.21 13.85
C GLU A 105 -22.39 60.83 12.38
N ASP A 106 -23.04 59.78 11.84
CA ASP A 106 -22.82 59.30 10.49
C ASP A 106 -23.71 60.03 9.48
N PRO A 107 -23.27 60.28 8.24
CA PRO A 107 -24.14 60.74 7.17
C PRO A 107 -25.21 59.67 6.89
N PRO A 108 -26.45 60.08 6.55
CA PRO A 108 -27.50 59.12 6.18
C PRO A 108 -27.09 58.32 4.94
N PHE A 109 -27.50 57.03 4.90
CA PHE A 109 -27.19 56.16 3.79
C PHE A 109 -27.74 56.68 2.47
N ASP A 110 -26.95 56.53 1.41
CA ASP A 110 -27.31 56.97 0.06
C ASP A 110 -27.52 55.78 -0.95
N ALA A 111 -27.80 56.11 -2.19
CA ALA A 111 -27.98 55.13 -3.24
C ALA A 111 -26.71 54.35 -3.61
N LEU A 112 -25.52 54.88 -3.28
CA LEU A 112 -24.23 54.18 -3.48
C LEU A 112 -24.03 53.15 -2.41
N ASP A 113 -24.41 53.42 -1.18
CA ASP A 113 -24.34 52.47 -0.05
C ASP A 113 -25.30 51.30 -0.27
N LEU A 114 -26.49 51.56 -0.82
CA LEU A 114 -27.40 50.51 -1.21
C LEU A 114 -26.80 49.58 -2.29
N LYS A 115 -26.10 50.14 -3.29
CA LYS A 115 -25.42 49.32 -4.31
C LYS A 115 -24.29 48.49 -3.71
N ARG A 116 -23.52 49.05 -2.79
CA ARG A 116 -22.44 48.31 -2.05
C ARG A 116 -23.01 47.17 -1.21
N ALA A 117 -24.10 47.46 -0.47
CA ALA A 117 -24.79 46.46 0.33
C ALA A 117 -25.37 45.31 -0.56
N ALA A 118 -25.95 45.66 -1.70
CA ALA A 118 -26.44 44.67 -2.64
C ALA A 118 -25.33 43.77 -3.23
N LEU A 119 -24.15 44.31 -3.50
CA LEU A 119 -22.99 43.55 -3.96
C LEU A 119 -22.51 42.58 -2.88
N ILE A 120 -22.46 43.07 -1.62
CA ILE A 120 -22.12 42.19 -0.47
C ILE A 120 -23.14 41.05 -0.33
N CYS A 121 -24.43 41.34 -0.46
CA CYS A 121 -25.50 40.33 -0.44
C CYS A 121 -25.34 39.27 -1.52
N GLN A 122 -24.89 39.65 -2.73
CA GLN A 122 -24.63 38.70 -3.82
C GLN A 122 -23.44 37.77 -3.47
N MET A 123 -22.39 38.31 -2.85
CA MET A 123 -21.25 37.48 -2.39
C MET A 123 -21.69 36.54 -1.26
N LEU A 124 -22.42 37.06 -0.26
CA LEU A 124 -22.94 36.24 0.84
C LEU A 124 -23.92 35.16 0.37
N ALA A 125 -24.74 35.47 -0.65
CA ALA A 125 -25.66 34.48 -1.22
C ALA A 125 -24.94 33.29 -1.82
N ARG A 126 -23.77 33.48 -2.45
CA ARG A 126 -22.94 32.37 -2.95
C ARG A 126 -22.39 31.55 -1.79
N GLU A 127 -21.75 32.18 -0.83
CA GLU A 127 -21.16 31.50 0.33
C GLU A 127 -22.21 30.75 1.17
N LEU A 128 -23.38 31.33 1.41
CA LEU A 128 -24.46 30.71 2.15
C LEU A 128 -25.12 29.54 1.37
N ASN A 129 -25.24 29.64 0.04
CA ASN A 129 -25.68 28.54 -0.78
C ASN A 129 -24.67 27.37 -0.76
N ASP A 130 -23.37 27.69 -0.86
CA ASP A 130 -22.31 26.69 -0.81
C ASP A 130 -22.24 26.00 0.56
N ALA A 131 -22.43 26.78 1.66
CA ALA A 131 -22.51 26.23 3.01
C ALA A 131 -23.74 25.32 3.19
N ARG A 132 -24.91 25.74 2.69
CA ARG A 132 -26.15 24.97 2.77
C ARG A 132 -26.14 23.71 1.91
N GLN A 133 -25.38 23.71 0.82
CA GLN A 133 -25.12 22.50 0.02
C GLN A 133 -24.18 21.53 0.70
N LYS A 134 -23.24 21.99 1.53
CA LYS A 134 -22.38 21.14 2.35
C LYS A 134 -23.14 20.42 3.49
N GLU A 135 -24.31 20.91 3.88
CA GLU A 135 -25.20 20.21 4.84
C GLU A 135 -26.00 19.08 4.16
N ARG A 136 -26.17 19.08 2.82
CA ARG A 136 -26.75 17.98 2.05
C ARG A 136 -25.64 17.11 1.49
N GLY A 137 -25.77 15.82 1.65
CA GLY A 137 -24.82 14.85 1.12
C GLY A 137 -25.06 14.55 -0.37
N PRO A 138 -24.05 14.09 -1.10
CA PRO A 138 -24.14 13.76 -2.52
C PRO A 138 -25.13 12.62 -2.83
N PHE A 139 -25.59 11.88 -1.82
CA PHE A 139 -26.50 10.73 -1.93
C PHE A 139 -27.85 10.95 -1.28
N ASP A 140 -28.16 12.16 -0.79
CA ASP A 140 -29.41 12.43 -0.05
C ASP A 140 -30.66 12.29 -0.93
N GLN A 141 -30.58 12.51 -2.23
CA GLN A 141 -31.68 12.26 -3.14
C GLN A 141 -32.08 10.78 -3.18
N VAL A 142 -31.14 9.87 -3.03
CA VAL A 142 -31.41 8.43 -2.98
C VAL A 142 -32.22 8.07 -1.73
N VAL A 143 -32.02 8.83 -0.63
CA VAL A 143 -32.79 8.72 0.61
C VAL A 143 -34.15 9.40 0.45
N GLU A 144 -34.22 10.62 -0.11
CA GLU A 144 -35.47 11.36 -0.38
C GLU A 144 -36.45 10.55 -1.25
N GLU A 145 -35.91 9.83 -2.25
CA GLU A 145 -36.70 8.96 -3.14
C GLU A 145 -37.04 7.59 -2.55
N GLY A 146 -36.58 7.30 -1.32
CA GLY A 146 -36.91 6.09 -0.57
C GLY A 146 -36.19 4.81 -1.01
N TYR A 147 -35.12 4.91 -1.79
CA TYR A 147 -34.31 3.75 -2.18
C TYR A 147 -33.46 3.22 -1.02
N VAL A 148 -33.03 4.11 -0.13
CA VAL A 148 -32.23 3.77 1.05
C VAL A 148 -32.76 4.60 2.23
N SER A 149 -32.82 4.03 3.45
CA SER A 149 -33.14 4.81 4.64
C SER A 149 -31.93 5.66 5.10
N GLU A 150 -32.17 6.70 5.90
CA GLU A 150 -31.07 7.51 6.48
C GLU A 150 -30.07 6.63 7.23
N GLN A 151 -30.57 5.69 8.07
CA GLN A 151 -29.72 4.73 8.77
C GLN A 151 -28.98 3.82 7.81
N GLY A 152 -29.63 3.36 6.73
CA GLY A 152 -29.02 2.53 5.70
C GLY A 152 -27.87 3.25 4.97
N LEU A 153 -27.97 4.56 4.76
CA LEU A 153 -26.89 5.37 4.17
C LEU A 153 -25.69 5.47 5.12
N VAL A 154 -25.93 5.65 6.42
CA VAL A 154 -24.88 5.66 7.45
C VAL A 154 -24.16 4.31 7.52
N ASP A 155 -24.93 3.22 7.52
CA ASP A 155 -24.39 1.85 7.54
C ASP A 155 -23.59 1.54 6.27
N ALA A 156 -24.09 1.98 5.11
CA ALA A 156 -23.37 1.86 3.84
C ALA A 156 -22.04 2.64 3.84
N ALA A 157 -22.02 3.85 4.41
CA ALA A 157 -20.81 4.65 4.53
C ALA A 157 -19.76 3.98 5.45
N ALA A 158 -20.18 3.43 6.58
CA ALA A 158 -19.32 2.67 7.48
C ALA A 158 -18.72 1.42 6.79
N HIS A 159 -19.54 0.70 6.02
CA HIS A 159 -19.12 -0.47 5.24
C HIS A 159 -18.13 -0.11 4.13
N ALA A 160 -18.38 0.98 3.41
CA ALA A 160 -17.49 1.50 2.37
C ALA A 160 -16.10 1.82 2.95
N GLN A 161 -16.05 2.47 4.11
CA GLN A 161 -14.80 2.80 4.79
C GLN A 161 -14.03 1.56 5.25
N GLN A 162 -14.73 0.52 5.77
CA GLN A 162 -14.10 -0.73 6.20
C GLN A 162 -13.52 -1.54 5.03
N GLN A 163 -14.21 -1.53 3.89
CA GLN A 163 -13.79 -2.29 2.71
C GLN A 163 -12.85 -1.53 1.77
N GLY A 164 -12.63 -0.22 2.00
CA GLY A 164 -11.89 0.64 1.08
C GLY A 164 -12.57 0.78 -0.29
N ALA A 165 -13.91 0.64 -0.33
CA ALA A 165 -14.73 0.75 -1.53
C ALA A 165 -15.40 2.13 -1.59
N SER A 166 -15.89 2.54 -2.78
CA SER A 166 -16.69 3.74 -2.91
C SER A 166 -18.08 3.53 -2.29
N LEU A 167 -18.67 4.61 -1.73
CA LEU A 167 -20.04 4.55 -1.21
C LEU A 167 -21.04 4.21 -2.33
N ALA A 168 -20.81 4.73 -3.54
CA ALA A 168 -21.62 4.41 -4.70
C ALA A 168 -21.65 2.90 -4.99
N LYS A 169 -20.51 2.22 -4.92
CA LYS A 169 -20.40 0.78 -5.11
C LYS A 169 -21.20 0.00 -4.05
N VAL A 170 -21.07 0.38 -2.78
CA VAL A 170 -21.81 -0.26 -1.69
C VAL A 170 -23.33 -0.08 -1.83
N LEU A 171 -23.77 1.11 -2.27
CA LEU A 171 -25.18 1.36 -2.55
C LEU A 171 -25.72 0.54 -3.73
N MET A 172 -24.90 0.34 -4.77
CA MET A 172 -25.27 -0.52 -5.91
C MET A 172 -25.36 -1.99 -5.53
N GLU A 173 -24.33 -2.52 -4.87
CA GLU A 173 -24.21 -3.94 -4.55
C GLU A 173 -25.05 -4.36 -3.33
N GLY A 174 -25.11 -3.53 -2.29
CA GLY A 174 -25.78 -3.84 -1.02
C GLY A 174 -27.26 -3.45 -0.97
N PHE A 175 -27.65 -2.35 -1.66
CA PHE A 175 -29.01 -1.81 -1.61
C PHE A 175 -29.71 -1.84 -2.97
N GLY A 176 -29.05 -2.31 -4.05
CA GLY A 176 -29.64 -2.46 -5.37
C GLY A 176 -29.97 -1.12 -6.07
N VAL A 177 -29.37 -0.01 -5.64
CA VAL A 177 -29.57 1.29 -6.27
C VAL A 177 -28.87 1.33 -7.62
N SER A 178 -29.56 1.70 -8.68
CA SER A 178 -28.93 1.76 -10.01
C SER A 178 -27.93 2.91 -10.13
N ALA A 179 -26.85 2.69 -10.90
CA ALA A 179 -25.84 3.72 -11.19
C ALA A 179 -26.44 5.02 -11.73
N ALA A 180 -27.48 4.91 -12.56
CA ALA A 180 -28.19 6.08 -13.12
C ALA A 180 -28.87 6.93 -12.02
N ARG A 181 -29.43 6.31 -10.99
CA ARG A 181 -30.05 7.03 -9.87
C ARG A 181 -29.02 7.71 -8.99
N ILE A 182 -27.91 7.02 -8.71
CA ILE A 182 -26.79 7.60 -7.98
C ILE A 182 -26.23 8.79 -8.78
N GLY A 183 -26.05 8.62 -10.10
CA GLY A 183 -25.59 9.68 -10.99
C GLY A 183 -26.50 10.90 -11.00
N GLN A 184 -27.83 10.73 -10.99
CA GLN A 184 -28.79 11.83 -10.87
C GLN A 184 -28.65 12.56 -9.53
N SER A 185 -28.43 11.84 -8.42
CA SER A 185 -28.19 12.45 -7.12
C SER A 185 -26.92 13.30 -7.13
N LEU A 186 -25.84 12.78 -7.72
CA LEU A 186 -24.57 13.52 -7.87
C LEU A 186 -24.73 14.75 -8.78
N GLU A 187 -25.43 14.62 -9.92
CA GLU A 187 -25.70 15.74 -10.82
C GLU A 187 -26.46 16.88 -10.12
N ARG A 188 -27.47 16.54 -9.33
CA ARG A 188 -28.25 17.51 -8.56
C ARG A 188 -27.41 18.16 -7.46
N TYR A 189 -26.59 17.38 -6.77
CA TYR A 189 -25.74 17.88 -5.69
C TYR A 189 -24.62 18.79 -6.18
N TYR A 190 -23.84 18.34 -7.18
CA TYR A 190 -22.70 19.07 -7.73
C TYR A 190 -23.09 20.14 -8.74
N ARG A 191 -24.33 20.11 -9.26
CA ARG A 191 -24.82 20.97 -10.38
C ARG A 191 -23.95 20.85 -11.63
N VAL A 192 -23.36 19.68 -11.83
CA VAL A 192 -22.50 19.34 -12.94
C VAL A 192 -23.12 18.11 -13.62
N PRO A 193 -23.31 18.09 -14.96
CA PRO A 193 -23.97 16.98 -15.62
C PRO A 193 -23.27 15.65 -15.34
N TYR A 194 -24.05 14.62 -15.00
CA TYR A 194 -23.55 13.26 -14.81
C TYR A 194 -23.19 12.61 -16.13
N MET A 195 -22.13 11.84 -16.14
CA MET A 195 -21.68 11.06 -17.28
C MET A 195 -21.33 9.63 -16.85
N ALA A 196 -22.14 8.66 -17.31
CA ALA A 196 -21.87 7.25 -17.14
C ALA A 196 -20.77 6.76 -18.09
N TYR A 197 -20.21 5.60 -17.82
CA TYR A 197 -19.29 4.93 -18.72
C TYR A 197 -19.95 4.59 -20.07
N ASP A 198 -19.35 5.04 -21.17
CA ASP A 198 -19.73 4.69 -22.54
C ASP A 198 -18.56 3.98 -23.24
N PRO A 199 -18.67 2.68 -23.56
CA PRO A 199 -17.60 1.93 -24.23
C PRO A 199 -17.28 2.42 -25.65
N LYS A 200 -18.15 3.26 -26.25
CA LYS A 200 -17.95 3.82 -27.59
C LYS A 200 -17.19 5.16 -27.57
N LEU A 201 -17.02 5.76 -26.40
CA LEU A 201 -16.35 7.05 -26.29
C LEU A 201 -14.84 6.87 -26.44
N THR A 202 -14.28 7.52 -27.45
CA THR A 202 -12.83 7.57 -27.66
C THR A 202 -12.23 8.73 -26.85
N LEU A 203 -11.32 8.42 -25.95
CA LEU A 203 -10.64 9.43 -25.14
C LEU A 203 -9.71 10.31 -26.01
N PRO A 204 -9.60 11.63 -25.75
CA PRO A 204 -8.76 12.53 -26.53
C PRO A 204 -7.27 12.28 -26.27
N SER A 205 -6.59 11.60 -27.19
CA SER A 205 -5.18 11.26 -27.10
C SER A 205 -4.27 12.49 -26.94
N SER A 206 -4.66 13.63 -27.53
CA SER A 206 -3.92 14.90 -27.44
C SER A 206 -3.86 15.48 -26.01
N LEU A 207 -4.86 15.22 -25.19
CA LEU A 207 -4.91 15.64 -23.77
C LEU A 207 -4.33 14.62 -22.83
N LEU A 208 -4.22 13.35 -23.24
CA LEU A 208 -3.66 12.26 -22.45
C LEU A 208 -2.15 12.08 -22.65
N THR A 209 -1.58 12.73 -23.66
CA THR A 209 -0.14 12.71 -23.91
C THR A 209 0.58 13.29 -22.68
N ASN A 210 1.50 12.54 -22.08
CA ASN A 210 2.25 12.88 -20.86
C ASN A 210 1.52 12.72 -19.51
N ILE A 211 0.32 12.16 -19.48
CA ILE A 211 -0.37 11.87 -18.21
C ILE A 211 -0.47 10.36 -18.02
N SER A 212 0.12 9.85 -16.91
CA SER A 212 0.06 8.42 -16.66
C SER A 212 -1.36 7.98 -16.26
N ARG A 213 -1.83 6.86 -16.79
CA ARG A 213 -3.13 6.29 -16.42
C ARG A 213 -3.21 5.95 -14.92
N SER A 214 -2.09 5.59 -14.29
CA SER A 214 -2.03 5.35 -12.85
C SER A 214 -2.26 6.62 -12.03
N TYR A 215 -1.79 7.78 -12.52
CA TYR A 215 -2.08 9.08 -11.91
C TYR A 215 -3.59 9.41 -12.02
N LEU A 216 -4.20 9.20 -13.20
CA LEU A 216 -5.63 9.42 -13.41
C LEU A 216 -6.49 8.49 -12.54
N ARG A 217 -6.12 7.21 -12.41
CA ARG A 217 -6.77 6.24 -11.53
C ARG A 217 -6.67 6.62 -10.05
N LYS A 218 -5.51 7.10 -9.61
CA LYS A 218 -5.29 7.51 -8.22
C LYS A 218 -6.10 8.75 -7.86
N ASN A 219 -6.21 9.70 -8.81
CA ASN A 219 -6.86 10.99 -8.59
C ASN A 219 -8.32 11.03 -9.08
N LEU A 220 -8.86 9.91 -9.60
CA LEU A 220 -10.24 9.73 -10.04
C LEU A 220 -10.76 10.83 -10.96
N TRP A 221 -9.98 11.15 -12.01
CA TRP A 221 -10.41 12.06 -13.08
C TRP A 221 -9.80 11.68 -14.42
N LEU A 222 -10.45 12.12 -15.51
CA LEU A 222 -9.88 11.96 -16.86
C LEU A 222 -10.49 12.96 -17.85
N PRO A 223 -9.76 13.40 -18.89
CA PRO A 223 -10.33 14.15 -20.00
C PRO A 223 -11.15 13.21 -20.89
N VAL A 224 -12.42 13.56 -21.11
CA VAL A 224 -13.36 12.76 -21.91
C VAL A 224 -13.67 13.42 -23.25
N GLY A 225 -13.22 14.66 -23.49
CA GLY A 225 -13.45 15.37 -24.74
C GLY A 225 -12.74 16.72 -24.79
N GLY A 226 -12.79 17.36 -25.97
CA GLY A 226 -12.22 18.68 -26.20
C GLY A 226 -10.76 18.65 -26.67
N ASP A 227 -10.12 19.80 -26.58
CA ASP A 227 -8.73 20.05 -26.98
C ASP A 227 -8.01 20.93 -25.95
N ARG A 228 -6.81 21.44 -26.28
CA ARG A 228 -6.04 22.31 -25.37
C ARG A 228 -6.68 23.69 -25.13
N SER A 229 -7.67 24.10 -25.88
CA SER A 229 -8.41 25.36 -25.64
C SER A 229 -9.57 25.15 -24.68
N THR A 230 -10.30 24.05 -24.85
CA THR A 230 -11.47 23.69 -24.06
C THR A 230 -11.48 22.19 -23.80
N ALA A 231 -11.28 21.77 -22.55
CA ALA A 231 -11.32 20.37 -22.17
C ALA A 231 -12.59 20.03 -21.39
N VAL A 232 -13.14 18.84 -21.65
CA VAL A 232 -14.23 18.26 -20.84
C VAL A 232 -13.63 17.21 -19.94
N ILE A 233 -13.76 17.41 -18.63
CA ILE A 233 -13.14 16.57 -17.58
C ILE A 233 -14.21 15.81 -16.83
N LEU A 234 -14.08 14.50 -16.75
CA LEU A 234 -14.87 13.64 -15.87
C LEU A 234 -14.12 13.50 -14.54
N ILE A 235 -14.80 13.77 -13.42
CA ILE A 235 -14.24 13.76 -12.06
C ILE A 235 -15.29 13.23 -11.08
N ASP A 236 -14.86 12.58 -10.02
CA ASP A 236 -15.77 12.06 -8.97
C ASP A 236 -16.25 13.13 -7.99
N ASP A 237 -15.41 14.11 -7.67
CA ASP A 237 -15.73 15.23 -6.77
C ASP A 237 -15.38 16.59 -7.41
N PRO A 238 -16.35 17.24 -8.11
CA PRO A 238 -16.19 18.57 -8.67
C PRO A 238 -15.95 19.69 -7.65
N PHE A 239 -16.26 19.48 -6.36
CA PHE A 239 -16.06 20.48 -5.31
C PHE A 239 -14.66 20.43 -4.68
N ASP A 240 -13.82 19.46 -5.05
CA ASP A 240 -12.39 19.49 -4.73
C ASP A 240 -11.66 20.55 -5.58
N HIS A 241 -11.77 21.81 -5.14
CA HIS A 241 -11.18 22.96 -5.85
C HIS A 241 -9.66 22.89 -5.96
N GLN A 242 -8.98 22.15 -5.07
CA GLN A 242 -7.54 21.95 -5.16
C GLN A 242 -7.22 21.06 -6.34
N ARG A 243 -7.88 19.92 -6.43
CA ARG A 243 -7.73 18.96 -7.53
C ARG A 243 -8.13 19.55 -8.88
N VAL A 244 -9.20 20.35 -8.92
CA VAL A 244 -9.60 21.07 -10.15
C VAL A 244 -8.52 22.05 -10.61
N ARG A 245 -7.87 22.79 -9.70
CA ARG A 245 -6.72 23.65 -10.05
C ARG A 245 -5.51 22.87 -10.53
N GLU A 246 -5.23 21.73 -9.92
CA GLU A 246 -4.16 20.82 -10.38
C GLU A 246 -4.43 20.29 -11.78
N ILE A 247 -5.68 19.92 -12.09
CA ILE A 247 -6.11 19.49 -13.45
C ILE A 247 -5.86 20.59 -14.48
N HIS A 248 -6.24 21.83 -14.17
CA HIS A 248 -5.96 22.97 -15.05
C HIS A 248 -4.46 23.14 -15.33
N SER A 249 -3.63 22.99 -14.29
CA SER A 249 -2.17 23.10 -14.42
C SER A 249 -1.58 21.95 -15.23
N VAL A 250 -2.00 20.71 -14.94
CA VAL A 250 -1.50 19.50 -15.63
C VAL A 250 -1.86 19.48 -17.11
N LEU A 251 -3.09 19.88 -17.45
CA LEU A 251 -3.56 19.90 -18.86
C LEU A 251 -3.11 21.14 -19.61
N SER A 252 -2.68 22.21 -18.91
CA SER A 252 -2.35 23.52 -19.49
C SER A 252 -3.46 24.05 -20.43
N VAL A 253 -4.73 23.91 -20.02
CA VAL A 253 -5.90 24.32 -20.82
C VAL A 253 -6.46 25.65 -20.32
N GLN A 254 -7.07 26.42 -21.25
CA GLN A 254 -7.66 27.73 -20.92
C GLN A 254 -9.00 27.61 -20.20
N HIS A 255 -9.84 26.66 -20.63
CA HIS A 255 -11.15 26.41 -20.04
C HIS A 255 -11.40 24.93 -19.82
N CYS A 256 -11.93 24.57 -18.64
CA CYS A 256 -12.38 23.23 -18.31
C CYS A 256 -13.88 23.21 -18.06
N THR A 257 -14.58 22.29 -18.71
CA THR A 257 -15.97 21.95 -18.39
C THR A 257 -15.98 20.66 -17.62
N LEU A 258 -16.54 20.66 -16.41
CA LEU A 258 -16.58 19.48 -15.57
C LEU A 258 -17.81 18.62 -15.88
N ARG A 259 -17.65 17.32 -15.70
CA ARG A 259 -18.70 16.30 -15.67
C ARG A 259 -18.48 15.47 -14.40
N VAL A 260 -19.54 15.12 -13.70
CA VAL A 260 -19.44 14.22 -12.55
C VAL A 260 -19.62 12.78 -12.98
N GLY A 261 -18.79 11.86 -12.47
CA GLY A 261 -18.87 10.43 -12.73
C GLY A 261 -18.71 9.60 -11.49
N LEU A 262 -19.21 8.37 -11.51
CA LEU A 262 -18.93 7.42 -10.44
C LEU A 262 -17.45 7.02 -10.50
N PRO A 263 -16.80 6.80 -9.35
CA PRO A 263 -15.44 6.24 -9.30
C PRO A 263 -15.29 4.98 -10.16
N GLU A 264 -16.30 4.11 -10.16
CA GLU A 264 -16.37 2.89 -10.95
C GLU A 264 -16.38 3.17 -12.45
N ASP A 265 -17.16 4.16 -12.91
CA ASP A 265 -17.24 4.56 -14.31
C ASP A 265 -15.90 5.15 -14.79
N ILE A 266 -15.27 6.01 -13.97
CA ILE A 266 -13.94 6.57 -14.23
C ILE A 266 -12.91 5.45 -14.37
N LEU A 267 -12.94 4.47 -13.46
CA LEU A 267 -12.03 3.33 -13.50
C LEU A 267 -12.31 2.40 -14.70
N LEU A 268 -13.57 2.30 -15.17
CA LEU A 268 -13.92 1.57 -16.39
C LEU A 268 -13.35 2.23 -17.65
N PHE A 269 -13.43 3.56 -17.78
CA PHE A 269 -12.75 4.29 -18.87
C PHE A 269 -11.23 4.13 -18.85
N LEU A 270 -10.66 3.92 -17.67
CA LEU A 270 -9.22 3.70 -17.47
C LEU A 270 -8.85 2.22 -17.45
N ARG A 271 -9.83 1.27 -17.61
CA ARG A 271 -9.53 -0.14 -17.86
C ARG A 271 -8.82 -0.27 -19.20
N GLU A 272 -7.86 -1.14 -19.27
CA GLU A 272 -7.29 -1.60 -20.51
C GLU A 272 -8.33 -2.44 -21.22
N ASP A 273 -8.90 -1.94 -22.30
CA ASP A 273 -9.59 -2.79 -23.26
C ASP A 273 -8.57 -3.79 -23.81
N SER A 274 -8.94 -5.06 -23.77
CA SER A 274 -8.13 -6.19 -24.26
C SER A 274 -7.93 -6.19 -25.79
N THR A 275 -8.02 -5.05 -26.47
CA THR A 275 -7.96 -4.94 -27.93
C THR A 275 -7.25 -3.72 -28.51
N THR A 276 -6.46 -2.95 -27.73
CA THR A 276 -5.44 -2.04 -28.31
C THR A 276 -4.36 -1.76 -27.29
N ASP A 277 -3.24 -2.47 -27.39
CA ASP A 277 -1.87 -2.09 -27.08
C ASP A 277 -1.61 -1.21 -25.84
N ALA A 278 -1.80 -1.79 -24.65
CA ALA A 278 -0.80 -1.57 -23.61
C ALA A 278 0.35 -2.56 -23.87
N PRO A 279 1.63 -2.14 -23.71
CA PRO A 279 2.74 -3.04 -23.93
C PRO A 279 2.60 -4.25 -23.00
N THR A 280 2.02 -5.34 -23.51
CA THR A 280 1.79 -6.59 -22.79
C THR A 280 3.04 -7.46 -22.77
N GLY A 281 4.08 -7.06 -23.51
CA GLY A 281 5.39 -7.67 -23.56
C GLY A 281 6.50 -6.73 -23.08
N PHE A 282 7.60 -7.32 -22.67
CA PHE A 282 8.83 -6.57 -22.44
C PHE A 282 9.33 -5.90 -23.73
N ASP A 283 9.02 -6.46 -24.90
CA ASP A 283 9.38 -5.92 -26.21
C ASP A 283 8.74 -4.56 -26.50
N ASP A 284 7.50 -4.35 -26.04
CA ASP A 284 6.81 -3.05 -26.17
C ASP A 284 7.41 -1.97 -25.27
N LEU A 285 7.86 -2.33 -24.06
CA LEU A 285 8.59 -1.43 -23.17
C LEU A 285 9.94 -1.03 -23.78
N PHE A 286 10.63 -1.94 -24.46
CA PHE A 286 11.86 -1.60 -25.16
C PHE A 286 11.62 -0.73 -26.39
N SER A 287 10.50 -0.89 -27.10
CA SER A 287 10.13 -0.01 -28.21
C SER A 287 9.85 1.42 -27.75
N VAL A 288 9.24 1.59 -26.57
CA VAL A 288 9.03 2.89 -25.92
C VAL A 288 10.38 3.50 -25.49
N LEU A 289 11.27 2.72 -24.88
CA LEU A 289 12.62 3.18 -24.51
C LEU A 289 13.45 3.56 -25.75
N ALA A 290 13.41 2.78 -26.83
CA ALA A 290 14.12 3.06 -28.07
C ALA A 290 13.60 4.32 -28.80
N SER A 291 12.30 4.62 -28.70
CA SER A 291 11.74 5.85 -29.26
C SER A 291 12.14 7.10 -28.46
N GLN A 292 12.46 6.94 -27.18
CA GLN A 292 12.88 8.01 -26.26
C GLN A 292 14.39 8.34 -26.39
N SER A 293 15.24 7.37 -26.76
CA SER A 293 16.70 7.57 -26.89
C SER A 293 17.14 8.47 -28.06
N ARG A 294 16.21 8.96 -28.87
CA ARG A 294 16.49 9.90 -29.99
C ARG A 294 16.40 11.40 -29.63
N ALA A 295 16.03 11.73 -28.39
CA ALA A 295 15.98 13.13 -27.94
C ALA A 295 17.27 13.46 -27.16
N VAL A 296 18.03 14.40 -27.69
CA VAL A 296 19.32 14.90 -27.21
C VAL A 296 19.24 15.38 -25.76
N LEU A 297 20.22 14.97 -24.95
CA LEU A 297 20.44 15.37 -23.57
C LEU A 297 20.63 16.88 -23.41
N PRO A 298 20.01 17.55 -22.45
CA PRO A 298 20.55 18.76 -21.82
C PRO A 298 21.22 18.40 -20.49
N GLU A 299 22.46 18.90 -20.33
CA GLU A 299 23.15 18.93 -19.05
C GLU A 299 22.49 19.98 -18.14
N SER A 300 21.76 19.56 -17.13
CA SER A 300 21.41 20.40 -15.98
C SER A 300 21.22 19.56 -14.72
N GLU A 301 21.98 19.96 -13.70
CA GLU A 301 22.00 19.41 -12.35
C GLU A 301 20.83 19.97 -11.51
N ASP A 302 19.59 19.50 -11.72
CA ASP A 302 18.49 19.75 -10.80
C ASP A 302 17.66 18.47 -10.64
N GLU A 303 17.43 18.04 -9.39
CA GLU A 303 16.89 16.74 -8.99
C GLU A 303 15.40 16.49 -9.38
N ASP A 304 14.72 17.43 -10.02
CA ASP A 304 13.30 17.35 -10.36
C ASP A 304 12.98 17.09 -11.85
N ASP A 305 13.99 16.95 -12.73
CA ASP A 305 13.79 16.81 -14.19
C ASP A 305 14.27 15.46 -14.76
N TYR A 306 13.88 14.35 -14.11
CA TYR A 306 14.01 13.04 -14.76
C TYR A 306 12.83 12.82 -15.72
N GLY A 307 13.04 13.27 -16.95
CA GLY A 307 12.07 13.18 -18.05
C GLY A 307 11.62 11.77 -18.42
N ALA A 308 10.87 11.63 -19.49
CA ALA A 308 10.16 10.44 -19.95
C ALA A 308 10.98 9.12 -19.94
N GLU A 309 12.32 9.16 -20.13
CA GLU A 309 13.22 7.99 -20.06
C GLU A 309 13.27 7.38 -18.66
N ALA A 310 13.27 8.21 -17.61
CA ALA A 310 13.23 7.74 -16.23
C ALA A 310 11.92 6.98 -15.95
N SER A 311 10.81 7.41 -16.54
CA SER A 311 9.50 6.74 -16.38
C SER A 311 9.51 5.34 -16.98
N GLY A 312 10.09 5.13 -18.18
CA GLY A 312 10.16 3.82 -18.84
C GLY A 312 11.05 2.83 -18.07
N MET A 313 12.21 3.28 -17.58
CA MET A 313 13.12 2.44 -16.80
C MET A 313 12.55 2.10 -15.42
N ILE A 314 11.82 3.01 -14.79
CA ILE A 314 11.08 2.74 -13.55
C ILE A 314 10.04 1.63 -13.77
N GLN A 315 9.27 1.71 -14.84
CA GLN A 315 8.27 0.72 -15.20
C GLN A 315 8.90 -0.64 -15.50
N LEU A 316 10.02 -0.67 -16.23
CA LEU A 316 10.75 -1.90 -16.56
C LEU A 316 11.22 -2.62 -15.28
N ILE A 317 11.92 -1.93 -14.40
CA ILE A 317 12.43 -2.53 -13.15
C ILE A 317 11.28 -2.98 -12.25
N ASN A 318 10.23 -2.18 -12.10
CA ASN A 318 9.06 -2.56 -11.32
C ASN A 318 8.37 -3.80 -11.90
N ARG A 319 8.29 -3.91 -13.24
CA ARG A 319 7.71 -5.07 -13.92
C ARG A 319 8.57 -6.32 -13.76
N ILE A 320 9.89 -6.21 -13.86
CA ILE A 320 10.82 -7.30 -13.60
C ILE A 320 10.61 -7.85 -12.18
N ILE A 321 10.53 -6.96 -11.19
CA ILE A 321 10.33 -7.36 -9.79
C ILE A 321 8.95 -8.00 -9.59
N ALA A 322 7.89 -7.41 -10.16
CA ALA A 322 6.53 -7.94 -10.06
C ALA A 322 6.41 -9.33 -10.70
N GLU A 323 7.03 -9.54 -11.86
CA GLU A 323 7.00 -10.82 -12.55
C GLU A 323 7.82 -11.88 -11.82
N ALA A 324 8.99 -11.51 -11.29
CA ALA A 324 9.82 -12.40 -10.47
C ALA A 324 9.05 -12.83 -9.20
N ASP A 325 8.39 -11.91 -8.54
CA ASP A 325 7.56 -12.19 -7.35
C ASP A 325 6.36 -13.08 -7.70
N ARG A 326 5.65 -12.81 -8.81
CA ARG A 326 4.55 -13.65 -9.31
C ARG A 326 4.98 -15.10 -9.59
N LEU A 327 6.20 -15.26 -10.10
CA LEU A 327 6.80 -16.57 -10.41
C LEU A 327 7.41 -17.26 -9.20
N GLY A 328 7.38 -16.64 -8.01
CA GLY A 328 7.97 -17.16 -6.78
C GLY A 328 9.50 -17.24 -6.85
N ALA A 329 10.14 -16.29 -7.53
CA ALA A 329 11.59 -16.23 -7.60
C ALA A 329 12.20 -15.88 -6.24
N SER A 330 13.35 -16.46 -5.93
CA SER A 330 14.14 -16.09 -4.76
C SER A 330 15.12 -14.96 -5.06
N ASP A 331 15.68 -14.92 -6.27
CA ASP A 331 16.68 -13.94 -6.67
C ASP A 331 16.41 -13.44 -8.10
N ILE A 332 16.73 -12.18 -8.37
CA ILE A 332 16.76 -11.54 -9.68
C ILE A 332 18.19 -11.12 -9.96
N HIS A 333 18.71 -11.44 -11.13
CA HIS A 333 20.05 -11.08 -11.59
C HIS A 333 19.94 -10.19 -12.82
N ILE A 334 20.52 -9.01 -12.80
CA ILE A 334 20.69 -8.13 -13.95
C ILE A 334 22.18 -8.14 -14.31
N GLU A 335 22.51 -8.72 -15.45
CA GLU A 335 23.88 -9.03 -15.84
C GLU A 335 24.21 -8.34 -17.17
N PRO A 336 25.18 -7.42 -17.20
CA PRO A 336 25.66 -6.85 -18.45
C PRO A 336 26.42 -7.88 -19.26
N SER A 337 26.40 -7.74 -20.59
CA SER A 337 27.12 -8.59 -21.54
C SER A 337 28.26 -7.81 -22.23
N ARG A 338 28.94 -8.47 -23.17
CA ARG A 338 29.98 -7.88 -24.00
C ARG A 338 29.44 -6.70 -24.79
N GLU A 339 30.37 -5.84 -25.23
CA GLU A 339 30.03 -4.72 -26.10
C GLU A 339 29.33 -5.21 -27.37
N GLY A 340 28.16 -4.63 -27.69
CA GLY A 340 27.32 -5.04 -28.81
C GLY A 340 26.31 -6.16 -28.49
N GLU A 341 26.37 -6.80 -27.32
CA GLU A 341 25.43 -7.84 -26.92
C GLU A 341 24.44 -7.32 -25.84
N PRO A 342 23.15 -7.74 -25.85
CA PRO A 342 22.20 -7.35 -24.84
C PRO A 342 22.56 -7.94 -23.48
N GLY A 343 22.32 -7.18 -22.41
CA GLY A 343 22.41 -7.68 -21.05
C GLY A 343 21.26 -8.66 -20.75
N THR A 344 21.47 -9.54 -19.79
CA THR A 344 20.52 -10.61 -19.46
C THR A 344 19.92 -10.39 -18.08
N VAL A 345 18.59 -10.48 -17.98
CA VAL A 345 17.89 -10.60 -16.70
C VAL A 345 17.54 -12.08 -16.49
N ARG A 346 18.07 -12.62 -15.40
CA ARG A 346 17.76 -13.98 -14.95
C ARG A 346 17.04 -13.94 -13.62
N ILE A 347 16.16 -14.89 -13.40
CA ILE A 347 15.50 -15.12 -12.11
C ILE A 347 15.80 -16.52 -11.62
N ARG A 348 15.93 -16.68 -10.30
CA ARG A 348 16.09 -17.99 -9.67
C ARG A 348 14.75 -18.47 -9.12
N VAL A 349 14.19 -19.53 -9.68
CA VAL A 349 12.93 -20.12 -9.23
C VAL A 349 13.22 -21.58 -8.85
N ASP A 350 12.79 -21.98 -7.65
CA ASP A 350 13.04 -23.32 -7.10
C ASP A 350 14.50 -23.79 -7.21
N GLY A 351 15.43 -22.85 -7.00
CA GLY A 351 16.89 -23.09 -7.00
C GLY A 351 17.56 -23.02 -8.38
N LEU A 352 16.81 -22.97 -9.49
CA LEU A 352 17.34 -22.87 -10.84
C LEU A 352 17.24 -21.47 -11.40
N CYS A 353 18.35 -20.98 -11.98
CA CYS A 353 18.35 -19.74 -12.75
C CYS A 353 17.76 -19.98 -14.15
N ARG A 354 16.85 -19.08 -14.56
CA ARG A 354 16.30 -19.04 -15.92
C ARG A 354 16.30 -17.62 -16.44
N ARG A 355 16.48 -17.45 -17.73
CA ARG A 355 16.39 -16.16 -18.37
C ARG A 355 14.94 -15.67 -18.35
N LEU A 356 14.74 -14.44 -17.93
CA LEU A 356 13.45 -13.75 -17.96
C LEU A 356 13.32 -12.91 -19.22
N LEU A 357 14.32 -12.05 -19.47
CA LEU A 357 14.37 -11.16 -20.65
C LEU A 357 15.81 -10.73 -20.93
N GLU A 358 16.01 -10.06 -22.06
CA GLU A 358 17.25 -9.37 -22.44
C GLU A 358 17.02 -7.86 -22.42
N ILE A 359 18.00 -7.10 -21.95
CA ILE A 359 17.99 -5.63 -21.93
C ILE A 359 18.98 -5.13 -22.97
N PRO A 360 18.60 -4.26 -23.92
CA PRO A 360 19.55 -3.62 -24.82
C PRO A 360 20.73 -3.01 -24.07
N GLN A 361 21.93 -3.14 -24.60
CA GLN A 361 23.17 -2.75 -23.89
C GLN A 361 23.14 -1.31 -23.40
N GLU A 362 22.60 -0.40 -24.20
CA GLU A 362 22.44 1.04 -23.89
C GLU A 362 21.60 1.30 -22.64
N HIS A 363 20.69 0.39 -22.29
CA HIS A 363 19.80 0.52 -21.14
C HIS A 363 20.30 -0.23 -19.88
N CYS A 364 21.34 -1.07 -19.98
CA CYS A 364 21.83 -1.86 -18.85
C CYS A 364 22.31 -0.99 -17.70
N SER A 365 23.08 0.06 -17.99
CA SER A 365 23.61 0.98 -16.97
C SER A 365 22.51 1.77 -16.28
N ALA A 366 21.48 2.18 -17.02
CA ALA A 366 20.31 2.87 -16.49
C ALA A 366 19.47 1.94 -15.60
N ALA A 367 19.33 0.65 -15.98
CA ALA A 367 18.66 -0.36 -15.16
C ALA A 367 19.37 -0.55 -13.81
N ILE A 368 20.70 -0.66 -13.81
CA ILE A 368 21.48 -0.78 -12.57
C ILE A 368 21.40 0.51 -11.74
N ALA A 369 21.49 1.68 -12.37
CA ALA A 369 21.34 2.96 -11.68
C ALA A 369 19.97 3.05 -11.00
N ARG A 370 18.90 2.65 -11.67
CA ARG A 370 17.55 2.58 -11.06
C ARG A 370 17.50 1.63 -9.86
N VAL A 371 18.13 0.45 -9.95
CA VAL A 371 18.23 -0.49 -8.82
C VAL A 371 18.99 0.16 -7.65
N LYS A 372 20.06 0.90 -7.91
CA LYS A 372 20.79 1.64 -6.87
C LYS A 372 19.92 2.71 -6.20
N VAL A 373 19.16 3.49 -6.98
CA VAL A 373 18.23 4.51 -6.45
C VAL A 373 17.25 3.92 -5.47
N ILE A 374 16.52 2.87 -5.86
CA ILE A 374 15.50 2.25 -5.00
C ILE A 374 16.08 1.59 -3.75
N SER A 375 17.39 1.23 -3.81
CA SER A 375 18.12 0.59 -2.71
C SER A 375 18.97 1.57 -1.89
N ARG A 376 18.89 2.87 -2.20
CA ARG A 376 19.68 3.95 -1.55
C ARG A 376 21.19 3.71 -1.60
N LEU A 377 21.67 3.19 -2.73
CA LEU A 377 23.09 2.98 -3.01
C LEU A 377 23.68 4.19 -3.76
N ASN A 378 24.99 4.35 -3.71
CA ASN A 378 25.68 5.41 -4.41
C ASN A 378 25.72 5.13 -5.92
N ILE A 379 25.05 5.96 -6.72
CA ILE A 379 24.95 5.81 -8.19
C ILE A 379 26.29 6.10 -8.86
N ALA A 380 27.06 7.07 -8.34
CA ALA A 380 28.32 7.50 -8.91
C ALA A 380 29.45 6.47 -8.69
N GLU A 381 29.43 5.70 -7.61
CA GLU A 381 30.46 4.69 -7.33
C GLU A 381 30.10 3.38 -8.07
N ARG A 382 30.93 3.01 -9.05
CA ARG A 382 30.77 1.83 -9.90
C ARG A 382 31.92 0.83 -9.82
N ARG A 383 32.93 1.13 -9.01
CA ARG A 383 34.18 0.35 -8.90
C ARG A 383 34.20 -0.58 -7.70
N LEU A 384 33.33 -0.32 -6.72
CA LEU A 384 33.26 -1.07 -5.48
C LEU A 384 31.92 -1.79 -5.36
N PRO A 385 31.91 -3.01 -4.78
CA PRO A 385 30.67 -3.67 -4.41
C PRO A 385 29.86 -2.83 -3.42
N GLN A 386 28.54 -2.83 -3.57
CA GLN A 386 27.63 -2.15 -2.67
C GLN A 386 26.49 -3.07 -2.27
N ASP A 387 26.09 -3.00 -1.00
CA ASP A 387 24.96 -3.75 -0.43
C ASP A 387 23.92 -2.80 0.11
N GLY A 388 22.64 -3.08 -0.19
CA GLY A 388 21.51 -2.28 0.26
C GLY A 388 20.25 -3.11 0.48
N LYS A 389 19.21 -2.42 0.94
CA LYS A 389 17.87 -2.97 1.09
C LYS A 389 16.87 -2.02 0.44
N CYS A 390 15.85 -2.56 -0.20
CA CYS A 390 14.72 -1.76 -0.68
C CYS A 390 13.39 -2.41 -0.32
N LYS A 391 12.36 -1.56 -0.21
CA LYS A 391 10.97 -1.95 -0.04
C LYS A 391 10.17 -1.31 -1.15
N LEU A 392 9.46 -2.11 -1.92
CA LEU A 392 8.64 -1.65 -3.02
C LEU A 392 7.19 -2.10 -2.84
N LYS A 393 6.24 -1.18 -2.99
CA LYS A 393 4.81 -1.53 -3.00
C LYS A 393 4.40 -1.88 -4.42
N LEU A 394 4.03 -3.13 -4.66
CA LEU A 394 3.58 -3.65 -5.95
C LEU A 394 2.22 -4.30 -5.79
N ALA A 395 1.24 -3.89 -6.59
CA ALA A 395 -0.11 -4.49 -6.61
C ALA A 395 -0.74 -4.69 -5.22
N GLY A 396 -0.57 -3.71 -4.30
CA GLY A 396 -1.16 -3.73 -2.96
C GLY A 396 -0.36 -4.48 -1.89
N ARG A 397 0.75 -5.14 -2.25
CA ARG A 397 1.65 -5.78 -1.27
C ARG A 397 3.04 -5.15 -1.27
N THR A 398 3.73 -5.23 -0.15
CA THR A 398 5.10 -4.74 -0.01
C THR A 398 6.07 -5.89 -0.25
N VAL A 399 6.96 -5.72 -1.24
CA VAL A 399 8.07 -6.62 -1.52
C VAL A 399 9.34 -6.01 -0.93
N GLU A 400 9.99 -6.72 -0.01
CA GLU A 400 11.29 -6.35 0.50
C GLU A 400 12.38 -7.10 -0.26
N MET A 401 13.50 -6.43 -0.55
CA MET A 401 14.61 -7.05 -1.25
C MET A 401 15.94 -6.62 -0.64
N ARG A 402 16.90 -7.55 -0.63
CA ARG A 402 18.32 -7.23 -0.46
C ARG A 402 18.94 -7.10 -1.84
N VAL A 403 19.74 -6.08 -2.00
CA VAL A 403 20.36 -5.73 -3.28
C VAL A 403 21.86 -5.69 -3.09
N ALA A 404 22.57 -6.40 -3.94
CA ALA A 404 24.02 -6.28 -4.08
C ALA A 404 24.38 -5.86 -5.49
N THR A 405 25.24 -4.86 -5.64
CA THR A 405 25.83 -4.50 -6.93
C THR A 405 27.31 -4.82 -6.92
N LEU A 406 27.79 -5.43 -8.00
CA LEU A 406 29.18 -5.85 -8.13
C LEU A 406 29.76 -5.35 -9.47
N PRO A 407 30.95 -4.75 -9.47
CA PRO A 407 31.66 -4.42 -10.70
C PRO A 407 32.11 -5.70 -11.41
N THR A 408 31.84 -5.80 -12.70
CA THR A 408 32.28 -6.89 -13.56
C THR A 408 33.06 -6.33 -14.75
N VAL A 409 33.66 -7.22 -15.57
CA VAL A 409 34.39 -6.84 -16.76
C VAL A 409 33.54 -6.05 -17.76
N TYR A 410 32.23 -6.35 -17.81
CA TYR A 410 31.30 -5.76 -18.79
C TYR A 410 30.41 -4.66 -18.20
N GLY A 411 30.70 -4.20 -16.99
CA GLY A 411 29.92 -3.22 -16.26
C GLY A 411 29.45 -3.74 -14.89
N GLU A 412 28.60 -3.01 -14.20
CA GLU A 412 28.05 -3.48 -12.93
C GLU A 412 26.98 -4.53 -13.14
N SER A 413 26.98 -5.58 -12.31
CA SER A 413 25.89 -6.56 -12.18
C SER A 413 25.10 -6.27 -10.91
N ALA A 414 23.80 -6.48 -10.92
CA ALA A 414 22.95 -6.37 -9.74
C ALA A 414 22.26 -7.70 -9.42
N VAL A 415 22.28 -8.04 -8.15
CA VAL A 415 21.55 -9.20 -7.61
C VAL A 415 20.54 -8.68 -6.59
N MET A 416 19.26 -8.99 -6.79
CA MET A 416 18.18 -8.61 -5.88
C MET A 416 17.57 -9.89 -5.33
N ARG A 417 17.74 -10.14 -4.03
CA ARG A 417 17.11 -11.26 -3.31
C ARG A 417 15.77 -10.80 -2.74
N LEU A 418 14.70 -11.46 -3.16
CA LEU A 418 13.37 -11.20 -2.63
C LEU A 418 13.27 -11.78 -1.22
N LEU A 419 12.92 -10.92 -0.26
CA LEU A 419 12.62 -11.32 1.10
C LEU A 419 11.10 -11.45 1.19
N THR A 420 10.61 -12.66 1.21
CA THR A 420 9.21 -12.90 1.51
C THR A 420 9.04 -12.69 3.01
N PRO A 421 8.17 -11.77 3.49
CA PRO A 421 7.81 -11.72 4.90
C PRO A 421 7.14 -13.06 5.22
N GLY A 422 7.91 -14.00 5.76
CA GLY A 422 7.41 -15.34 6.02
C GLY A 422 6.67 -15.37 7.36
N THR A 423 5.39 -15.70 7.34
CA THR A 423 4.82 -16.43 8.47
C THR A 423 5.62 -17.72 8.61
N PRO A 424 6.10 -18.07 9.82
CA PRO A 424 6.86 -19.28 10.01
C PRO A 424 6.05 -20.48 9.53
N MET A 425 6.68 -21.32 8.72
CA MET A 425 6.05 -22.54 8.24
C MET A 425 5.77 -23.45 9.45
N GLN A 426 4.60 -24.06 9.47
CA GLN A 426 4.30 -25.03 10.53
C GLN A 426 5.15 -26.29 10.36
N LEU A 427 5.55 -26.89 11.47
CA LEU A 427 6.42 -28.10 11.49
C LEU A 427 5.81 -29.26 10.68
N GLU A 428 4.48 -29.37 10.69
CA GLU A 428 3.70 -30.37 9.97
C GLU A 428 3.83 -30.24 8.45
N ASN A 429 4.13 -29.03 7.96
CA ASN A 429 4.25 -28.71 6.54
C ASN A 429 5.69 -28.90 5.99
N LEU A 430 6.64 -29.25 6.82
CA LEU A 430 8.04 -29.47 6.42
C LEU A 430 8.31 -30.79 5.71
N SER A 431 7.28 -31.60 5.45
CA SER A 431 7.42 -32.94 4.82
C SER A 431 8.35 -33.90 5.60
N LEU A 432 8.44 -33.74 6.90
CA LEU A 432 9.14 -34.66 7.78
C LEU A 432 8.42 -36.00 7.88
N SER A 433 9.18 -37.09 7.94
CA SER A 433 8.60 -38.39 8.33
C SER A 433 8.01 -38.29 9.75
N LEU A 434 7.01 -39.09 10.08
CA LEU A 434 6.41 -39.12 11.42
C LEU A 434 7.48 -39.45 12.50
N ALA A 435 8.48 -40.27 12.16
CA ALA A 435 9.58 -40.60 13.07
C ALA A 435 10.46 -39.37 13.33
N ASN A 436 10.87 -38.63 12.27
CA ASN A 436 11.67 -37.44 12.40
C ASN A 436 10.92 -36.31 13.13
N GLN A 437 9.63 -36.14 12.84
CA GLN A 437 8.79 -35.15 13.52
C GLN A 437 8.70 -35.42 15.02
N ARG A 438 8.48 -36.70 15.40
CA ARG A 438 8.47 -37.11 16.82
C ARG A 438 9.83 -36.88 17.48
N ALA A 439 10.93 -37.26 16.80
CA ALA A 439 12.27 -37.03 17.30
C ALA A 439 12.58 -35.56 17.55
N ILE A 440 12.26 -34.68 16.60
CA ILE A 440 12.40 -33.23 16.74
C ILE A 440 11.58 -32.71 17.91
N MET A 441 10.32 -33.14 18.06
CA MET A 441 9.48 -32.71 19.19
C MET A 441 10.01 -33.19 20.52
N THR A 442 10.55 -34.42 20.59
CA THR A 442 11.21 -34.93 21.80
C THR A 442 12.44 -34.09 22.16
N ILE A 443 13.26 -33.71 21.17
CA ILE A 443 14.42 -32.83 21.38
C ILE A 443 13.97 -31.43 21.81
N ALA A 444 12.96 -30.86 21.18
CA ALA A 444 12.45 -29.52 21.47
C ALA A 444 11.83 -29.40 22.87
N THR A 445 11.41 -30.52 23.46
CA THR A 445 10.89 -30.56 24.85
C THR A 445 11.98 -30.73 25.91
N GLN A 446 13.24 -30.99 25.53
CA GLN A 446 14.33 -31.05 26.47
C GLN A 446 14.58 -29.69 27.13
N PRO A 447 14.92 -29.64 28.41
CA PRO A 447 15.20 -28.39 29.12
C PRO A 447 16.50 -27.74 28.64
N HIS A 448 17.46 -28.53 28.19
CA HIS A 448 18.79 -28.07 27.75
C HIS A 448 19.39 -29.04 26.74
N GLY A 449 20.42 -28.59 26.04
CA GLY A 449 21.14 -29.35 25.04
C GLY A 449 21.28 -28.62 23.72
N LEU A 450 21.96 -29.24 22.76
CA LEU A 450 22.26 -28.68 21.44
C LEU A 450 21.54 -29.48 20.35
N PHE A 451 20.74 -28.79 19.54
CA PHE A 451 20.13 -29.34 18.32
C PHE A 451 20.65 -28.61 17.08
N LEU A 452 21.17 -29.37 16.15
CA LEU A 452 21.75 -28.83 14.90
C LEU A 452 20.91 -29.17 13.69
N VAL A 453 20.62 -28.16 12.84
CA VAL A 453 20.05 -28.34 11.51
C VAL A 453 21.13 -28.02 10.50
N VAL A 454 21.52 -29.01 9.68
CA VAL A 454 22.69 -28.91 8.81
C VAL A 454 22.35 -29.13 7.36
N GLY A 455 23.22 -28.68 6.47
CA GLY A 455 23.04 -28.77 5.02
C GLY A 455 23.67 -27.60 4.28
N PRO A 456 23.74 -27.66 2.96
CA PRO A 456 24.27 -26.58 2.13
C PRO A 456 23.42 -25.31 2.22
N THR A 457 23.95 -24.22 1.68
CA THR A 457 23.20 -22.96 1.55
C THR A 457 21.94 -23.20 0.72
N GLY A 458 20.81 -22.64 1.17
CA GLY A 458 19.52 -22.82 0.48
C GLY A 458 18.84 -24.17 0.71
N SER A 459 19.29 -24.99 1.69
CA SER A 459 18.63 -26.26 2.04
C SER A 459 17.40 -26.08 2.95
N GLY A 460 17.04 -24.86 3.35
CA GLY A 460 15.85 -24.58 4.17
C GLY A 460 16.10 -24.68 5.69
N LYS A 461 17.35 -24.64 6.16
CA LYS A 461 17.71 -24.72 7.58
C LYS A 461 16.98 -23.68 8.44
N THR A 462 17.02 -22.42 8.02
CA THR A 462 16.34 -21.30 8.70
C THR A 462 14.83 -21.56 8.82
N THR A 463 14.20 -21.99 7.75
CA THR A 463 12.76 -22.33 7.73
C THR A 463 12.43 -23.42 8.75
N THR A 464 13.25 -24.48 8.81
CA THR A 464 13.07 -25.61 9.74
C THR A 464 13.26 -25.16 11.19
N LEU A 465 14.31 -24.40 11.49
CA LEU A 465 14.53 -23.88 12.84
C LEU A 465 13.43 -22.94 13.29
N HIS A 466 12.97 -22.03 12.41
CA HIS A 466 11.84 -21.16 12.72
C HIS A 466 10.52 -21.91 12.89
N ALA A 467 10.31 -23.04 12.20
CA ALA A 467 9.17 -23.92 12.44
C ALA A 467 9.24 -24.61 13.81
N VAL A 468 10.44 -25.02 14.24
CA VAL A 468 10.67 -25.56 15.60
C VAL A 468 10.44 -24.46 16.64
N LEU A 469 11.03 -23.27 16.45
CA LEU A 469 10.84 -22.13 17.36
C LEU A 469 9.37 -21.74 17.50
N SER A 470 8.60 -21.78 16.41
CA SER A 470 7.16 -21.50 16.45
C SER A 470 6.39 -22.44 17.40
N LYS A 471 6.84 -23.69 17.54
CA LYS A 471 6.26 -24.64 18.53
C LYS A 471 6.73 -24.39 19.96
N LEU A 472 7.92 -23.79 20.13
CA LEU A 472 8.50 -23.47 21.42
C LEU A 472 8.07 -22.10 21.95
N ASN A 473 7.57 -21.24 21.07
CA ASN A 473 7.19 -19.87 21.36
C ASN A 473 5.86 -19.79 22.10
N VAL A 474 5.95 -20.00 23.40
CA VAL A 474 4.85 -19.87 24.36
C VAL A 474 5.20 -18.79 25.39
N PRO A 475 4.22 -18.14 26.05
CA PRO A 475 4.47 -17.02 26.96
C PRO A 475 5.44 -17.35 28.12
N GLU A 476 5.54 -18.62 28.51
CA GLU A 476 6.36 -19.11 29.61
C GLU A 476 7.83 -19.33 29.23
N ARG A 477 8.18 -19.20 27.94
CA ARG A 477 9.54 -19.42 27.43
C ARG A 477 10.14 -18.16 26.86
N LYS A 478 11.34 -17.81 27.30
CA LYS A 478 12.10 -16.68 26.76
C LYS A 478 13.08 -17.16 25.70
N ILE A 479 12.85 -16.73 24.47
CA ILE A 479 13.59 -17.15 23.29
C ILE A 479 14.39 -15.99 22.72
N TRP A 480 15.71 -16.17 22.62
CA TRP A 480 16.62 -15.22 21.96
C TRP A 480 17.19 -15.82 20.68
N THR A 481 17.27 -15.01 19.63
CA THR A 481 17.91 -15.42 18.38
C THR A 481 19.00 -14.44 17.98
N ALA A 482 20.12 -14.96 17.47
CA ALA A 482 21.15 -14.19 16.79
C ALA A 482 21.22 -14.68 15.33
N GLU A 483 21.00 -13.79 14.38
CA GLU A 483 20.85 -14.12 12.95
C GLU A 483 21.65 -13.16 12.06
N ASP A 484 22.09 -13.62 10.87
CA ASP A 484 22.84 -12.80 9.90
C ASP A 484 22.31 -13.02 8.46
N PRO A 485 21.25 -12.29 8.09
CA PRO A 485 20.38 -11.45 8.88
C PRO A 485 19.14 -12.18 9.41
N VAL A 486 18.25 -11.48 10.11
CA VAL A 486 16.88 -11.93 10.38
C VAL A 486 16.11 -12.01 9.06
N GLU A 487 15.69 -13.23 8.68
CA GLU A 487 14.90 -13.51 7.47
C GLU A 487 13.41 -13.68 7.78
N ILE A 488 13.07 -14.28 8.92
CA ILE A 488 11.71 -14.57 9.35
C ILE A 488 11.49 -13.91 10.70
N THR A 489 10.55 -12.98 10.78
CA THR A 489 10.16 -12.35 12.04
C THR A 489 9.03 -13.12 12.69
N GLN A 490 9.10 -13.33 14.01
CA GLN A 490 8.05 -13.97 14.80
C GLN A 490 7.78 -13.16 16.06
N ASP A 491 6.52 -12.84 16.29
CA ASP A 491 6.11 -12.20 17.53
C ASP A 491 6.44 -13.09 18.73
N GLY A 492 6.89 -12.50 19.84
CA GLY A 492 7.30 -13.22 21.04
C GLY A 492 8.78 -13.61 21.08
N LEU A 493 9.50 -13.66 19.95
CA LEU A 493 10.94 -13.89 19.91
C LEU A 493 11.72 -12.58 20.10
N GLN A 494 12.83 -12.65 20.79
CA GLN A 494 13.83 -11.58 20.88
C GLN A 494 14.90 -11.80 19.78
N GLN A 495 14.68 -11.24 18.61
CA GLN A 495 15.53 -11.49 17.44
C GLN A 495 16.56 -10.39 17.26
N VAL A 496 17.82 -10.78 17.27
CA VAL A 496 18.98 -9.89 17.17
C VAL A 496 19.71 -10.14 15.86
N GLN A 497 19.90 -9.09 15.07
CA GLN A 497 20.71 -9.17 13.85
C GLN A 497 22.18 -8.85 14.13
N VAL A 498 23.05 -9.77 13.77
CA VAL A 498 24.51 -9.60 13.79
C VAL A 498 24.94 -8.49 12.82
N GLN A 499 25.91 -7.66 13.21
CA GLN A 499 26.40 -6.53 12.43
C GLN A 499 27.94 -6.49 12.45
N SER A 500 28.57 -7.14 11.50
CA SER A 500 30.05 -7.23 11.41
C SER A 500 30.72 -5.86 11.26
N LYS A 501 30.05 -4.87 10.68
CA LYS A 501 30.57 -3.48 10.50
C LYS A 501 30.88 -2.77 11.82
N ILE A 502 30.19 -3.15 12.91
CA ILE A 502 30.39 -2.62 14.26
C ILE A 502 30.97 -3.67 15.22
N ASN A 503 31.52 -4.76 14.67
CA ASN A 503 32.05 -5.91 15.42
C ASN A 503 31.02 -6.60 16.33
N PHE A 504 29.71 -6.42 16.07
CA PHE A 504 28.69 -7.16 16.79
C PHE A 504 28.54 -8.55 16.16
N THR A 505 29.22 -9.55 16.78
CA THR A 505 29.33 -10.92 16.28
C THR A 505 28.36 -11.88 16.97
N PHE A 506 28.22 -13.11 16.44
CA PHE A 506 27.47 -14.20 17.10
C PHE A 506 27.98 -14.47 18.52
N ALA A 507 29.30 -14.53 18.72
CA ALA A 507 29.89 -14.74 20.03
C ALA A 507 29.55 -13.63 21.03
N MET A 508 29.55 -12.36 20.58
CA MET A 508 29.12 -11.23 21.43
C MET A 508 27.63 -11.31 21.79
N ALA A 509 26.79 -11.65 20.84
CA ALA A 509 25.35 -11.81 21.07
C ALA A 509 25.09 -12.92 22.08
N MET A 510 25.73 -14.07 21.91
CA MET A 510 25.63 -15.20 22.85
C MET A 510 26.01 -14.85 24.29
N ARG A 511 27.16 -14.16 24.49
CA ARG A 511 27.55 -13.70 25.82
C ARG A 511 26.56 -12.74 26.45
N ALA A 512 25.85 -11.95 25.65
CA ALA A 512 24.78 -11.09 26.14
C ALA A 512 23.53 -11.90 26.51
N PHE A 513 23.15 -12.89 25.70
CA PHE A 513 21.99 -13.74 25.95
C PHE A 513 22.10 -14.52 27.25
N LEU A 514 23.27 -15.08 27.55
CA LEU A 514 23.53 -15.81 28.82
C LEU A 514 23.30 -14.95 30.09
N ARG A 515 23.19 -13.62 29.94
CA ARG A 515 22.84 -12.69 31.03
C ARG A 515 21.42 -12.15 30.92
N ALA A 516 20.64 -12.62 29.92
CA ALA A 516 19.30 -12.16 29.61
C ALA A 516 18.21 -13.20 29.93
N ASP A 517 18.53 -14.18 30.76
CA ASP A 517 17.66 -15.25 31.27
C ASP A 517 16.90 -15.97 30.12
N PRO A 518 17.61 -16.60 29.17
CA PRO A 518 16.98 -17.32 28.07
C PRO A 518 16.66 -18.77 28.47
N ASP A 519 15.50 -19.28 27.99
CA ASP A 519 15.22 -20.74 28.00
C ASP A 519 15.74 -21.40 26.73
N VAL A 520 15.58 -20.69 25.59
CA VAL A 520 15.94 -21.17 24.25
C VAL A 520 16.80 -20.12 23.54
N ILE A 521 17.89 -20.57 22.94
CA ILE A 521 18.78 -19.73 22.16
C ILE A 521 18.90 -20.28 20.73
N LEU A 522 18.64 -19.44 19.70
CA LEU A 522 19.00 -19.75 18.33
C LEU A 522 20.28 -19.02 17.95
N ILE A 523 21.26 -19.75 17.47
CA ILE A 523 22.44 -19.21 16.79
C ILE A 523 22.29 -19.49 15.30
N GLY A 524 22.18 -18.45 14.48
CA GLY A 524 21.98 -18.61 13.03
C GLY A 524 22.96 -19.59 12.40
N GLU A 525 24.23 -19.53 12.79
CA GLU A 525 25.25 -20.49 12.36
C GLU A 525 26.46 -20.50 13.30
N MET A 526 27.11 -21.64 13.41
CA MET A 526 28.39 -21.84 14.13
C MET A 526 29.53 -21.94 13.11
N ARG A 527 30.18 -20.81 12.78
CA ARG A 527 31.30 -20.79 11.81
C ARG A 527 32.67 -21.00 12.45
N ASP A 528 32.82 -20.60 13.65
CA ASP A 528 34.10 -20.52 14.38
C ASP A 528 34.06 -21.22 15.72
N ARG A 529 35.26 -21.53 16.25
CA ARG A 529 35.46 -22.22 17.50
C ARG A 529 34.87 -21.48 18.70
N GLU A 530 34.97 -20.14 18.70
CA GLU A 530 34.51 -19.31 19.82
C GLU A 530 33.00 -19.41 19.97
N THR A 531 32.26 -19.17 18.87
CA THR A 531 30.77 -19.27 18.83
C THR A 531 30.32 -20.69 19.22
N ALA A 532 30.99 -21.72 18.70
CA ALA A 532 30.64 -23.10 18.98
C ALA A 532 30.89 -23.48 20.46
N ASN A 533 31.99 -23.08 21.03
CA ASN A 533 32.27 -23.32 22.48
C ASN A 533 31.21 -22.65 23.36
N ILE A 534 30.88 -21.39 23.12
CA ILE A 534 29.86 -20.69 23.91
C ILE A 534 28.48 -21.37 23.76
N GLY A 535 28.15 -21.85 22.55
CA GLY A 535 26.89 -22.59 22.31
C GLY A 535 26.83 -23.91 23.07
N ILE A 536 27.96 -24.66 23.14
CA ILE A 536 28.07 -25.91 23.93
C ILE A 536 27.96 -25.58 25.41
N GLU A 537 28.73 -24.61 25.92
CA GLU A 537 28.69 -24.20 27.32
C GLU A 537 27.26 -23.77 27.72
N ALA A 538 26.57 -23.00 26.89
CA ALA A 538 25.19 -22.64 27.12
C ALA A 538 24.27 -23.86 27.22
N SER A 539 24.47 -24.85 26.34
CA SER A 539 23.68 -26.09 26.35
C SER A 539 23.95 -26.99 27.54
N LEU A 540 25.16 -26.98 28.09
CA LEU A 540 25.50 -27.71 29.30
C LEU A 540 25.03 -26.99 30.57
N THR A 541 24.89 -25.67 30.53
CA THR A 541 24.49 -24.85 31.68
C THR A 541 22.98 -24.59 31.76
N GLY A 542 22.15 -25.35 31.04
CA GLY A 542 20.71 -25.36 31.25
C GLY A 542 19.88 -24.73 30.17
N HIS A 543 20.43 -24.42 28.98
CA HIS A 543 19.73 -23.79 27.89
C HIS A 543 19.54 -24.74 26.70
N LEU A 544 18.37 -24.68 26.04
CA LEU A 544 18.18 -25.35 24.77
C LEU A 544 18.75 -24.47 23.63
N VAL A 545 19.84 -24.96 23.01
CA VAL A 545 20.53 -24.24 21.94
C VAL A 545 20.21 -24.88 20.61
N LEU A 546 19.71 -24.06 19.67
CA LEU A 546 19.45 -24.43 18.30
C LEU A 546 20.47 -23.75 17.39
N SER A 547 21.04 -24.45 16.41
CA SER A 547 21.97 -23.80 15.47
C SER A 547 22.08 -24.53 14.15
N THR A 548 22.88 -23.94 13.22
CA THR A 548 23.16 -24.52 11.92
C THR A 548 24.68 -24.71 11.71
N LEU A 549 24.99 -25.70 10.86
CA LEU A 549 26.30 -25.90 10.27
C LEU A 549 26.19 -26.17 8.76
N HIS A 550 27.29 -26.03 8.06
CA HIS A 550 27.39 -26.33 6.62
C HIS A 550 28.08 -27.67 6.38
N THR A 551 27.41 -28.74 6.76
CA THR A 551 27.84 -30.13 6.49
C THR A 551 26.82 -30.83 5.58
N ASN A 552 27.21 -31.89 4.88
CA ASN A 552 26.36 -32.56 3.91
C ASN A 552 25.53 -33.71 4.53
N SER A 553 25.92 -34.23 5.66
CA SER A 553 25.23 -35.31 6.37
C SER A 553 25.25 -35.09 7.88
N ALA A 554 24.41 -35.82 8.60
CA ALA A 554 24.37 -35.76 10.05
C ALA A 554 25.66 -36.34 10.68
N ALA A 555 26.21 -37.41 10.09
CA ALA A 555 27.44 -38.00 10.54
C ALA A 555 28.67 -37.10 10.33
N GLU A 556 28.78 -36.43 9.17
CA GLU A 556 29.85 -35.46 8.87
C GLU A 556 29.87 -34.31 9.88
N THR A 557 28.75 -34.01 10.49
CA THR A 557 28.64 -32.94 11.48
C THR A 557 29.50 -33.23 12.72
N ILE A 558 29.58 -34.48 13.14
CA ILE A 558 30.42 -34.87 14.26
C ILE A 558 31.92 -34.59 13.97
N THR A 559 32.38 -35.00 12.79
CA THR A 559 33.75 -34.69 12.35
C THR A 559 33.98 -33.18 12.27
N ARG A 560 33.02 -32.41 11.78
CA ARG A 560 33.11 -30.96 11.70
C ARG A 560 33.24 -30.28 13.06
N LEU A 561 32.52 -30.76 14.09
CA LEU A 561 32.64 -30.25 15.44
C LEU A 561 34.04 -30.53 16.01
N LEU A 562 34.62 -31.70 15.73
CA LEU A 562 36.00 -32.03 16.10
C LEU A 562 37.01 -31.11 15.37
N ASP A 563 36.83 -30.87 14.06
CA ASP A 563 37.69 -29.99 13.28
C ASP A 563 37.67 -28.54 13.76
N LEU A 564 36.55 -28.10 14.32
CA LEU A 564 36.42 -26.79 14.97
C LEU A 564 37.22 -26.73 16.31
N GLY A 565 37.81 -27.85 16.75
CA GLY A 565 38.61 -27.95 17.94
C GLY A 565 37.79 -28.00 19.24
N LEU A 566 36.55 -28.51 19.14
CA LEU A 566 35.70 -28.72 20.31
C LEU A 566 36.09 -29.98 21.05
N ASP A 567 35.94 -29.96 22.38
CA ASP A 567 36.20 -31.12 23.23
C ASP A 567 35.09 -32.18 22.98
N PRO A 568 35.47 -33.42 22.59
CA PRO A 568 34.51 -34.48 22.30
C PRO A 568 33.58 -34.83 23.46
N ILE A 569 34.07 -34.79 24.69
CA ILE A 569 33.28 -35.11 25.89
C ILE A 569 32.19 -34.06 26.08
N ASN A 570 32.56 -32.80 26.04
CA ASN A 570 31.64 -31.70 26.23
C ASN A 570 30.53 -31.64 25.16
N PHE A 571 30.89 -31.81 23.89
CA PHE A 571 29.85 -31.76 22.86
C PHE A 571 29.00 -33.04 22.79
N SER A 572 29.53 -34.21 23.17
CA SER A 572 28.77 -35.44 23.25
C SER A 572 27.66 -35.39 24.31
N ASP A 573 27.95 -34.75 25.44
CA ASP A 573 26.97 -34.54 26.50
C ASP A 573 25.90 -33.47 26.10
N ALA A 574 26.33 -32.45 25.39
CA ALA A 574 25.46 -31.37 24.94
C ALA A 574 24.53 -31.78 23.78
N LEU A 575 25.02 -32.60 22.84
CA LEU A 575 24.34 -32.86 21.58
C LEU A 575 23.11 -33.75 21.76
N LEU A 576 21.93 -33.25 21.38
CA LEU A 576 20.66 -33.97 21.39
C LEU A 576 20.37 -34.65 20.06
N GLY A 577 20.73 -34.00 18.96
CA GLY A 577 20.55 -34.55 17.64
C GLY A 577 20.99 -33.61 16.51
N VAL A 578 21.10 -34.18 15.34
CA VAL A 578 21.46 -33.48 14.11
C VAL A 578 20.44 -33.84 13.00
N LEU A 579 19.86 -32.83 12.39
CA LEU A 579 18.99 -32.97 11.23
C LEU A 579 19.72 -32.45 10.00
N ALA A 580 20.20 -33.35 9.13
CA ALA A 580 20.72 -32.95 7.84
C ALA A 580 19.57 -32.83 6.80
N GLN A 581 19.62 -31.78 5.99
CA GLN A 581 18.51 -31.39 5.13
C GLN A 581 18.97 -30.94 3.76
N ARG A 582 18.25 -31.40 2.72
CA ARG A 582 18.37 -30.91 1.34
C ARG A 582 16.99 -30.65 0.74
N LEU A 583 16.90 -29.71 -0.19
CA LEU A 583 15.67 -29.43 -0.93
C LEU A 583 15.72 -30.13 -2.28
N MET A 584 14.61 -30.80 -2.63
CA MET A 584 14.31 -31.33 -3.96
C MET A 584 13.16 -30.57 -4.57
N ARG A 585 13.14 -30.46 -5.90
CA ARG A 585 11.99 -29.89 -6.62
C ARG A 585 10.87 -30.89 -6.67
N THR A 586 9.63 -30.43 -6.44
CA THR A 586 8.43 -31.25 -6.60
C THR A 586 7.91 -31.19 -8.03
N LEU A 587 7.40 -32.28 -8.50
CA LEU A 587 6.70 -32.34 -9.79
C LEU A 587 5.44 -31.46 -9.73
N CYS A 588 5.18 -30.74 -10.81
CA CYS A 588 3.98 -29.92 -10.92
C CYS A 588 2.73 -30.80 -10.86
N ALA A 589 1.86 -30.56 -9.88
CA ALA A 589 0.67 -31.35 -9.66
C ALA A 589 -0.29 -31.34 -10.86
N LYS A 590 -0.27 -30.25 -11.68
CA LYS A 590 -1.15 -30.10 -12.84
C LYS A 590 -0.66 -30.82 -14.11
N CYS A 591 0.64 -31.03 -14.26
CA CYS A 591 1.17 -31.58 -15.51
C CYS A 591 2.05 -32.82 -15.33
N LYS A 592 2.25 -33.31 -14.11
CA LYS A 592 2.94 -34.59 -13.91
C LYS A 592 2.15 -35.72 -14.59
N GLN A 593 2.84 -36.61 -15.30
CA GLN A 593 2.23 -37.77 -15.92
C GLN A 593 2.73 -39.05 -15.27
N PRO A 594 1.83 -39.92 -14.82
CA PRO A 594 2.23 -41.23 -14.35
C PRO A 594 2.77 -42.09 -15.51
N TYR A 595 3.71 -42.96 -15.20
CA TYR A 595 4.25 -43.95 -16.11
C TYR A 595 4.72 -45.19 -15.35
N GLU A 596 4.73 -46.33 -16.03
CA GLU A 596 5.28 -47.54 -15.46
C GLU A 596 6.81 -47.57 -15.65
N ALA A 597 7.55 -47.83 -14.56
CA ALA A 597 8.99 -47.97 -14.62
C ALA A 597 9.40 -49.24 -15.37
N ASP A 598 10.38 -49.11 -16.22
CA ASP A 598 11.00 -50.30 -16.83
C ASP A 598 11.85 -51.09 -15.82
N GLU A 599 12.21 -52.34 -16.16
CA GLU A 599 12.98 -53.17 -15.24
C GLU A 599 14.39 -52.64 -14.94
N ALA A 600 15.00 -51.94 -15.87
CA ALA A 600 16.30 -51.32 -15.65
C ALA A 600 16.19 -50.12 -14.65
N GLU A 601 15.09 -49.37 -14.70
CA GLU A 601 14.81 -48.29 -13.79
C GLU A 601 14.45 -48.79 -12.39
N LYS A 602 13.66 -49.87 -12.30
CA LYS A 602 13.37 -50.55 -11.02
C LYS A 602 14.65 -51.09 -10.38
N GLN A 603 15.54 -51.75 -11.17
CA GLN A 603 16.84 -52.23 -10.67
C GLN A 603 17.73 -51.07 -10.16
N ARG A 604 17.79 -49.93 -10.87
CA ARG A 604 18.52 -48.73 -10.40
C ARG A 604 17.96 -48.21 -9.10
N LEU A 605 16.65 -48.11 -8.99
CA LEU A 605 16.01 -47.63 -7.77
C LEU A 605 16.27 -48.60 -6.60
N ARG A 606 16.18 -49.89 -6.82
CA ARG A 606 16.51 -50.95 -5.86
C ARG A 606 17.96 -50.85 -5.38
N HIS A 607 18.90 -50.68 -6.29
CA HIS A 607 20.32 -50.52 -6.00
C HIS A 607 20.58 -49.24 -5.17
N PHE A 608 20.01 -48.08 -5.55
CA PHE A 608 20.19 -46.83 -4.79
C PHE A 608 19.51 -46.84 -3.44
N TYR A 609 18.39 -47.54 -3.27
CA TYR A 609 17.70 -47.68 -2.00
C TYR A 609 18.43 -48.61 -1.04
N GLY A 610 19.20 -49.52 -1.55
CA GLY A 610 19.84 -50.64 -0.83
C GLY A 610 18.95 -51.87 -0.86
N GLU A 611 19.48 -52.98 -1.35
CA GLU A 611 18.71 -54.24 -1.58
C GLU A 611 18.02 -54.73 -0.32
N ASP A 612 18.76 -54.77 0.81
CA ASP A 612 18.25 -55.23 2.11
C ASP A 612 17.11 -54.35 2.62
N ALA A 613 17.30 -53.03 2.59
CA ALA A 613 16.28 -52.08 3.01
C ALA A 613 15.04 -52.08 2.10
N PHE A 614 15.23 -52.37 0.82
CA PHE A 614 14.15 -52.46 -0.15
C PHE A 614 13.21 -53.63 0.16
N VAL A 615 13.78 -54.78 0.53
CA VAL A 615 13.04 -55.98 0.97
C VAL A 615 12.38 -55.75 2.33
N GLU A 616 13.14 -55.22 3.29
CA GLU A 616 12.65 -54.93 4.65
C GLU A 616 11.43 -54.02 4.67
N HIS A 617 11.39 -53.04 3.79
CA HIS A 617 10.26 -52.12 3.66
C HIS A 617 9.14 -52.59 2.72
N GLY A 618 9.21 -53.84 2.22
CA GLY A 618 8.16 -54.47 1.39
C GLY A 618 7.93 -53.76 0.06
N LEU A 619 8.97 -53.08 -0.46
CA LEU A 619 8.87 -52.36 -1.73
C LEU A 619 8.87 -53.29 -2.96
N GLU A 620 9.24 -54.56 -2.80
CA GLU A 620 9.21 -55.56 -3.89
C GLU A 620 7.80 -55.88 -4.38
N THR A 621 6.83 -55.85 -3.48
CA THR A 621 5.43 -56.24 -3.77
C THR A 621 4.53 -55.09 -4.14
N ARG A 622 5.08 -53.85 -4.16
CA ARG A 622 4.31 -52.66 -4.43
C ARG A 622 4.27 -52.34 -5.92
N GLU A 623 3.09 -52.04 -6.44
CA GLU A 623 2.96 -51.46 -7.78
C GLU A 623 3.61 -50.06 -7.81
N TRP A 624 4.51 -49.83 -8.76
CA TRP A 624 5.30 -48.60 -8.84
C TRP A 624 4.73 -47.67 -9.88
N GLU A 625 3.91 -46.76 -9.42
CA GLU A 625 3.45 -45.64 -10.22
C GLU A 625 4.44 -44.47 -10.10
N LEU A 626 5.36 -44.36 -11.05
CA LEU A 626 6.28 -43.24 -11.14
C LEU A 626 5.64 -42.10 -11.93
N CYS A 627 6.08 -40.87 -11.70
CA CYS A 627 5.62 -39.69 -12.42
C CYS A 627 6.80 -38.95 -13.05
N ARG A 628 6.60 -38.47 -14.29
CA ARG A 628 7.58 -37.63 -14.99
C ARG A 628 7.09 -36.18 -15.12
N ALA A 629 8.06 -35.26 -15.20
CA ALA A 629 7.83 -33.86 -15.50
C ALA A 629 7.47 -33.67 -16.99
N VAL A 630 6.42 -32.89 -17.28
CA VAL A 630 6.01 -32.58 -18.66
C VAL A 630 6.20 -31.10 -18.97
N GLY A 631 5.61 -30.22 -18.18
CA GLY A 631 5.60 -28.78 -18.40
C GLY A 631 4.21 -28.26 -18.75
N CYS A 632 3.83 -27.12 -18.14
CA CYS A 632 2.60 -26.39 -18.45
C CYS A 632 2.79 -24.90 -18.09
N THR A 633 1.79 -24.07 -18.38
CA THR A 633 1.81 -22.64 -18.06
C THR A 633 1.98 -22.36 -16.56
N GLU A 634 1.38 -23.19 -15.70
CA GLU A 634 1.47 -23.08 -14.24
C GLU A 634 2.89 -23.24 -13.68
N CYS A 635 3.70 -24.11 -14.28
CA CYS A 635 5.09 -24.33 -13.88
C CYS A 635 6.10 -23.60 -14.81
N GLY A 636 5.62 -22.75 -15.71
CA GLY A 636 6.44 -22.05 -16.69
C GLY A 636 7.22 -23.00 -17.61
N GLY A 637 6.60 -24.10 -18.03
CA GLY A 637 7.19 -25.10 -18.94
C GLY A 637 8.17 -26.09 -18.30
N THR A 638 8.51 -25.94 -17.01
CA THR A 638 9.57 -26.75 -16.37
C THR A 638 9.13 -28.15 -15.93
N GLY A 639 7.83 -28.37 -15.74
CA GLY A 639 7.29 -29.59 -15.14
C GLY A 639 7.46 -29.71 -13.63
N TYR A 640 8.07 -28.68 -12.98
CA TYR A 640 8.29 -28.64 -11.53
C TYR A 640 7.69 -27.37 -10.94
N LYS A 641 7.13 -27.46 -9.74
CA LYS A 641 6.59 -26.32 -8.98
C LYS A 641 6.69 -26.58 -7.48
N GLY A 642 7.46 -25.77 -6.80
CA GLY A 642 7.72 -25.89 -5.36
C GLY A 642 8.90 -26.82 -5.04
N ARG A 643 9.21 -26.91 -3.76
CA ARG A 643 10.32 -27.67 -3.19
C ARG A 643 9.85 -28.51 -2.01
N LEU A 644 10.45 -29.66 -1.86
CA LEU A 644 10.26 -30.60 -0.76
C LEU A 644 11.60 -30.81 -0.07
N ALA A 645 11.62 -30.87 1.25
CA ALA A 645 12.82 -31.21 2.00
C ALA A 645 12.94 -32.72 2.19
N ILE A 646 14.15 -33.26 2.00
CA ILE A 646 14.54 -34.59 2.43
C ILE A 646 15.45 -34.46 3.63
N HIS A 647 15.35 -35.42 4.56
CA HIS A 647 15.94 -35.31 5.87
C HIS A 647 16.67 -36.59 6.26
N GLU A 648 17.85 -36.41 6.87
CA GLU A 648 18.59 -37.44 7.59
C GLU A 648 18.64 -37.02 9.05
N MET A 649 18.16 -37.86 9.98
CA MET A 649 18.08 -37.55 11.40
C MET A 649 18.98 -38.44 12.21
N LEU A 650 19.91 -37.82 12.92
CA LEU A 650 20.73 -38.47 13.95
C LEU A 650 20.21 -38.05 15.33
N VAL A 651 19.75 -39.00 16.12
CA VAL A 651 19.37 -38.79 17.53
C VAL A 651 20.49 -39.29 18.42
N CYS A 652 21.02 -38.44 19.29
CA CYS A 652 22.13 -38.78 20.18
C CYS A 652 21.65 -39.51 21.43
N GLY A 653 21.64 -40.83 21.33
CA GLY A 653 21.38 -41.73 22.49
C GLY A 653 22.64 -42.14 23.20
N SER A 654 22.50 -42.89 24.33
CA SER A 654 23.61 -43.36 25.17
C SER A 654 24.70 -44.14 24.40
N ARG A 655 24.35 -44.85 23.32
CA ARG A 655 25.33 -45.59 22.49
C ARG A 655 26.23 -44.68 21.64
N LEU A 656 25.84 -43.48 21.36
CA LEU A 656 26.61 -42.53 20.55
C LEU A 656 27.46 -41.62 21.44
N ARG A 657 27.07 -41.49 22.70
CA ARG A 657 27.80 -40.68 23.69
C ARG A 657 29.00 -41.47 24.31
N ASN A 658 28.88 -42.79 24.37
CA ASN A 658 29.95 -43.71 24.80
C ASN A 658 30.80 -44.17 23.60
#